data_ecbf8f04b530e333f35318d39f9e9f9a
#
_entry.id   ecbf8f04b530e333f35318d39f9e9f9a
#
_cell.length_a   1.000
_cell.length_b   1.000
_cell.length_c   1.000
_cell.angle_alpha   90.00
_cell.angle_beta   90.00
_cell.angle_gamma   90.00
#
_symmetry.space_group_name_H-M   'P 1'
#
loop_
_entity.id
_entity.type
_entity.pdbx_description
1 polymer ?
#
loop_
_entity_poly.entity_id
_entity_poly.type
_entity_poly.pdbx_seq_one_letter_code
_entity_poly.pdbx_strand_id
1 'polypeptide(L)'
;MSNKKPIYLDYNATTPIAREVAETMTPYLYEHFGNPSSNHPYGSVAKRAVETARSQVGSLIGCQQSEIIFTSGGTESNNYAIKGVALAYRERGNHIITSAVEHPAVVEVCSWLKDQGFRITILPVDEYGLVNPLDLEESITSDTILVTIMHANNEVGTIQPIQELAKIAHRHGALIHTDAAQSVGKIPVMVDDLGVDLLSIAGHKLYAPKGVGALYIREGIKLNLLMHGAGQEGAKRPGTENVLLIVGLGKACEIASRDLNTNMLQFSEMRDRLSQQLVKELGSDAIKTNGHPELRLPNTLSVSFKGVEANTLLSEINDRVAASAGAACHADKVDVSAVLEAMHVPIEWAMGTVRFSVGRDTTTDDIDRATPVIIEAVRRLQPLDTELRLEVPIGSGEYKLTRYTHGLGCACKLRPQALEEVLRGFSLPSDPAIVVGVETSDDAAVYKISDDVAIVETVDFFTPIVDDPYWFGAISAANSLSDIYAMGAKPLFALNIVGFPSNRLPLSVLQDILRGAQDKASEAGISIIGGHTVDDTEPKYGLAVTGLVHPDRVIRNSTALPGDALILTKPLGVGILSTAAKRGLLDEVTRTKIAKIMATLNRQAAELMTQIGVNACTDITGFGLLGHLYEMAAGSRVDVSINVSAIPILKEARDLAGTGVVPGGTINNLAYVEPYVAFANSISRATQLLLADAQTSGGLLISLPVNRAETLVESLKAQGVSEASIIGIVTGVGTGRINVEE
;
A
#
# COMPACT_ATOMS: atom_id res chain seq x y z
N MET A 1 8.91 -26.43 -3.35
CA MET A 1 9.53 -25.13 -3.10
C MET A 1 10.08 -25.08 -1.69
N SER A 2 11.32 -24.66 -1.48
CA SER A 2 12.00 -24.65 -0.17
C SER A 2 11.28 -23.64 0.74
N ASN A 3 10.79 -24.13 1.86
CA ASN A 3 10.07 -23.38 2.92
C ASN A 3 11.03 -22.43 3.70
N LYS A 4 11.88 -21.66 3.00
CA LYS A 4 12.77 -20.67 3.61
C LYS A 4 12.00 -19.36 3.77
N LYS A 5 11.91 -18.86 5.01
CA LYS A 5 11.34 -17.55 5.32
C LYS A 5 12.11 -16.44 4.56
N PRO A 6 11.45 -15.35 4.13
CA PRO A 6 12.13 -14.19 3.57
C PRO A 6 13.21 -13.64 4.52
N ILE A 7 14.27 -13.08 3.95
CA ILE A 7 15.30 -12.37 4.72
C ILE A 7 14.67 -11.10 5.29
N TYR A 8 14.72 -10.94 6.61
CA TYR A 8 14.07 -9.82 7.29
C TYR A 8 15.00 -8.62 7.38
N LEU A 9 14.71 -7.55 6.66
CA LEU A 9 15.44 -6.28 6.64
C LEU A 9 14.52 -5.10 7.02
N ASP A 10 13.64 -5.30 8.00
CA ASP A 10 12.67 -4.29 8.45
C ASP A 10 12.63 -4.11 9.98
N TYR A 11 13.80 -4.16 10.62
CA TYR A 11 13.94 -4.05 12.08
C TYR A 11 13.53 -2.68 12.64
N ASN A 12 13.41 -1.64 11.82
CA ASN A 12 12.84 -0.36 12.25
C ASN A 12 11.31 -0.39 12.39
N ALA A 13 10.62 -1.28 11.67
CA ALA A 13 9.18 -1.46 11.85
C ALA A 13 8.88 -2.20 13.14
N THR A 14 9.56 -3.33 13.39
CA THR A 14 9.46 -4.09 14.63
C THR A 14 10.61 -5.11 14.70
N THR A 15 10.91 -5.59 15.91
CA THR A 15 11.89 -6.66 16.11
C THR A 15 11.22 -7.94 16.59
N PRO A 16 11.79 -9.14 16.37
CA PRO A 16 11.41 -10.34 17.09
C PRO A 16 11.70 -10.17 18.59
N ILE A 17 11.00 -10.91 19.44
CA ILE A 17 11.38 -11.00 20.86
C ILE A 17 12.68 -11.81 20.95
N ALA A 18 13.68 -11.28 21.63
CA ALA A 18 14.94 -12.02 21.83
C ALA A 18 14.69 -13.29 22.66
N ARG A 19 15.44 -14.36 22.37
CA ARG A 19 15.27 -15.63 23.05
C ARG A 19 15.43 -15.51 24.58
N GLU A 20 16.47 -14.83 25.04
CA GLU A 20 16.71 -14.56 26.47
C GLU A 20 15.55 -13.80 27.13
N VAL A 21 14.93 -12.87 26.36
CA VAL A 21 13.72 -12.14 26.82
C VAL A 21 12.53 -13.10 26.98
N ALA A 22 12.26 -13.93 25.98
CA ALA A 22 11.16 -14.89 26.04
C ALA A 22 11.33 -15.90 27.18
N GLU A 23 12.55 -16.42 27.36
CA GLU A 23 12.90 -17.33 28.47
C GLU A 23 12.67 -16.65 29.83
N THR A 24 13.05 -15.38 29.99
CA THR A 24 12.85 -14.61 31.23
C THR A 24 11.36 -14.33 31.49
N MET A 25 10.56 -14.15 30.47
CA MET A 25 9.10 -13.92 30.57
C MET A 25 8.33 -15.19 30.94
N THR A 26 8.81 -16.37 30.54
CA THR A 26 8.06 -17.63 30.65
C THR A 26 7.49 -17.93 32.04
N PRO A 27 8.22 -17.75 33.17
CA PRO A 27 7.64 -18.01 34.52
C PRO A 27 6.47 -17.09 34.85
N TYR A 28 6.40 -15.90 34.26
CA TYR A 28 5.30 -14.94 34.53
C TYR A 28 4.03 -15.24 33.73
N LEU A 29 4.03 -16.23 32.86
CA LEU A 29 2.83 -16.71 32.19
C LEU A 29 1.92 -17.53 33.13
N TYR A 30 2.48 -18.28 34.09
CA TYR A 30 1.73 -19.24 34.92
C TYR A 30 2.22 -19.38 36.36
N GLU A 31 3.52 -19.14 36.69
CA GLU A 31 4.02 -19.31 38.05
C GLU A 31 3.91 -18.03 38.88
N HIS A 32 4.33 -16.89 38.33
CA HIS A 32 4.46 -15.60 39.01
C HIS A 32 3.33 -14.63 38.60
N PHE A 33 2.07 -15.05 38.83
CA PHE A 33 0.87 -14.32 38.42
C PHE A 33 0.37 -13.27 39.41
N GLY A 34 1.07 -13.06 40.53
CA GLY A 34 0.63 -12.17 41.60
C GLY A 34 0.45 -10.71 41.18
N ASN A 35 -0.54 -10.03 41.78
CA ASN A 35 -0.71 -8.59 41.59
C ASN A 35 0.38 -7.83 42.39
N PRO A 36 1.20 -6.97 41.76
CA PRO A 36 2.26 -6.22 42.44
C PRO A 36 1.78 -5.34 43.62
N SER A 37 0.53 -4.93 43.62
CA SER A 37 -0.09 -4.15 44.71
C SER A 37 -0.48 -4.96 45.95
N SER A 38 -0.41 -6.30 45.88
CA SER A 38 -0.79 -7.19 46.99
C SER A 38 0.37 -7.44 47.96
N ASN A 39 0.08 -7.40 49.26
CA ASN A 39 1.10 -7.54 50.35
C ASN A 39 1.45 -9.00 50.71
N HIS A 40 0.96 -10.00 49.98
CA HIS A 40 1.29 -11.40 50.20
C HIS A 40 2.45 -11.87 49.30
N PRO A 41 3.05 -13.05 49.53
CA PRO A 41 4.25 -13.51 48.80
C PRO A 41 4.15 -13.46 47.28
N TYR A 42 3.00 -13.84 46.71
CA TYR A 42 2.79 -13.77 45.25
C TYR A 42 2.93 -12.34 44.69
N GLY A 43 2.28 -11.37 45.37
CA GLY A 43 2.41 -9.95 44.96
C GLY A 43 3.80 -9.39 45.13
N SER A 44 4.48 -9.78 46.23
CA SER A 44 5.86 -9.36 46.50
C SER A 44 6.87 -9.85 45.45
N VAL A 45 6.66 -11.06 44.88
CA VAL A 45 7.48 -11.57 43.76
C VAL A 45 7.28 -10.71 42.51
N ALA A 46 6.03 -10.47 42.14
CA ALA A 46 5.69 -9.67 40.98
C ALA A 46 6.21 -8.21 41.11
N LYS A 47 6.04 -7.62 42.31
CA LYS A 47 6.54 -6.26 42.58
C LYS A 47 8.07 -6.16 42.42
N ARG A 48 8.82 -7.12 42.99
CA ARG A 48 10.30 -7.14 42.81
C ARG A 48 10.68 -7.25 41.35
N ALA A 49 9.97 -8.05 40.58
CA ALA A 49 10.23 -8.20 39.15
C ALA A 49 10.03 -6.88 38.37
N VAL A 50 8.92 -6.14 38.68
CA VAL A 50 8.67 -4.82 38.11
C VAL A 50 9.78 -3.83 38.48
N GLU A 51 10.21 -3.78 39.76
CA GLU A 51 11.27 -2.87 40.19
C GLU A 51 12.64 -3.24 39.60
N THR A 52 12.93 -4.53 39.44
CA THR A 52 14.14 -4.98 38.72
C THR A 52 14.14 -4.51 37.28
N ALA A 53 13.01 -4.69 36.57
CA ALA A 53 12.86 -4.22 35.19
C ALA A 53 13.01 -2.69 35.11
N ARG A 54 12.45 -1.95 36.06
CA ARG A 54 12.58 -0.49 36.15
C ARG A 54 14.04 -0.05 36.30
N SER A 55 14.79 -0.72 37.16
CA SER A 55 16.22 -0.50 37.34
C SER A 55 17.02 -0.80 36.05
N GLN A 56 16.66 -1.87 35.32
CA GLN A 56 17.31 -2.24 34.06
C GLN A 56 17.05 -1.18 32.95
N VAL A 57 15.84 -0.64 32.85
CA VAL A 57 15.51 0.46 31.96
C VAL A 57 16.30 1.72 32.35
N GLY A 58 16.27 2.10 33.62
CA GLY A 58 17.02 3.25 34.13
C GLY A 58 18.52 3.16 33.90
N SER A 59 19.11 1.97 34.09
CA SER A 59 20.53 1.73 33.82
C SER A 59 20.92 1.90 32.35
N LEU A 60 20.04 1.53 31.40
CA LEU A 60 20.30 1.67 29.97
C LEU A 60 20.38 3.14 29.52
N ILE A 61 19.56 4.01 30.11
CA ILE A 61 19.49 5.44 29.73
C ILE A 61 20.14 6.37 30.77
N GLY A 62 20.77 5.83 31.81
CA GLY A 62 21.54 6.59 32.81
C GLY A 62 20.68 7.43 33.76
N CYS A 63 19.51 6.94 34.21
CA CYS A 63 18.64 7.66 35.14
C CYS A 63 18.30 6.86 36.39
N GLN A 64 17.67 7.51 37.37
CA GLN A 64 17.16 6.85 38.55
C GLN A 64 15.90 6.04 38.22
N GLN A 65 15.70 4.90 38.89
CA GLN A 65 14.50 4.08 38.69
C GLN A 65 13.18 4.83 38.97
N SER A 66 13.20 5.80 39.91
CA SER A 66 12.03 6.64 40.27
C SER A 66 11.56 7.57 39.13
N GLU A 67 12.40 7.78 38.13
CA GLU A 67 12.13 8.61 36.96
C GLU A 67 11.51 7.83 35.80
N ILE A 68 11.37 6.50 35.92
CA ILE A 68 10.78 5.63 34.89
C ILE A 68 9.34 5.30 35.26
N ILE A 69 8.45 5.44 34.29
CA ILE A 69 7.09 4.86 34.34
C ILE A 69 6.87 3.92 33.15
N PHE A 70 6.19 2.81 33.36
CA PHE A 70 5.86 1.88 32.30
C PHE A 70 4.57 2.29 31.59
N THR A 71 4.57 2.12 30.28
CA THR A 71 3.46 2.44 29.37
C THR A 71 3.17 1.23 28.47
N SER A 72 2.14 1.33 27.64
CA SER A 72 1.83 0.28 26.63
C SER A 72 2.70 0.35 25.37
N GLY A 73 3.54 1.39 25.22
CA GLY A 73 4.41 1.57 24.04
C GLY A 73 4.78 3.02 23.82
N GLY A 74 5.54 3.27 22.76
CA GLY A 74 6.02 4.62 22.39
C GLY A 74 4.89 5.64 22.19
N THR A 75 3.78 5.23 21.58
CA THR A 75 2.62 6.10 21.36
C THR A 75 2.01 6.60 22.68
N GLU A 76 1.81 5.73 23.67
CA GLU A 76 1.34 6.17 25.00
C GLU A 76 2.37 7.07 25.66
N SER A 77 3.68 6.74 25.57
CA SER A 77 4.76 7.55 26.16
C SER A 77 4.78 8.96 25.56
N ASN A 78 4.73 9.10 24.22
CA ASN A 78 4.68 10.39 23.54
C ASN A 78 3.43 11.20 23.91
N ASN A 79 2.25 10.57 23.89
CA ASN A 79 1.01 11.21 24.31
C ASN A 79 1.09 11.71 25.74
N TYR A 80 1.63 10.89 26.64
CA TYR A 80 1.70 11.26 28.05
C TYR A 80 2.72 12.38 28.28
N ALA A 81 3.90 12.33 27.67
CA ALA A 81 4.88 13.38 27.74
C ALA A 81 4.31 14.72 27.25
N ILE A 82 3.79 14.74 26.02
CA ILE A 82 3.40 15.98 25.34
C ILE A 82 2.11 16.54 25.94
N LYS A 83 1.04 15.74 26.08
CA LYS A 83 -0.23 16.18 26.69
C LYS A 83 -0.06 16.50 28.16
N GLY A 84 0.70 15.66 28.89
CA GLY A 84 0.96 15.83 30.29
C GLY A 84 1.65 17.15 30.61
N VAL A 85 2.67 17.53 29.84
CA VAL A 85 3.33 18.85 29.95
C VAL A 85 2.37 19.95 29.52
N ALA A 86 1.77 19.85 28.34
CA ALA A 86 0.88 20.89 27.81
C ALA A 86 -0.19 21.31 28.83
N LEU A 87 -0.87 20.35 29.42
CA LEU A 87 -1.94 20.61 30.38
C LEU A 87 -1.42 21.04 31.76
N ALA A 88 -0.25 20.55 32.21
CA ALA A 88 0.31 20.92 33.52
C ALA A 88 0.92 22.33 33.52
N TYR A 89 1.41 22.80 32.37
CA TYR A 89 2.11 24.12 32.27
C TYR A 89 1.30 25.15 31.48
N ARG A 90 0.01 24.91 31.23
CA ARG A 90 -0.87 25.80 30.45
C ARG A 90 -0.93 27.24 30.97
N GLU A 91 -0.86 27.42 32.28
CA GLU A 91 -0.88 28.76 32.88
C GLU A 91 0.42 29.54 32.62
N ARG A 92 1.52 28.85 32.34
CA ARG A 92 2.83 29.45 32.04
C ARG A 92 2.96 29.84 30.58
N GLY A 93 2.29 29.12 29.68
CA GLY A 93 2.31 29.37 28.25
C GLY A 93 1.53 28.31 27.45
N ASN A 94 1.36 28.57 26.15
CA ASN A 94 0.60 27.68 25.26
C ASN A 94 1.34 27.37 23.97
N HIS A 95 2.66 27.53 23.93
CA HIS A 95 3.45 27.27 22.73
C HIS A 95 4.29 26.00 22.86
N ILE A 96 4.21 25.16 21.83
CA ILE A 96 4.95 23.90 21.68
C ILE A 96 5.67 23.93 20.34
N ILE A 97 6.93 23.49 20.33
CA ILE A 97 7.75 23.41 19.13
C ILE A 97 8.06 21.94 18.84
N THR A 98 7.92 21.53 17.58
CA THR A 98 8.23 20.17 17.09
C THR A 98 8.93 20.26 15.75
N SER A 99 9.30 19.10 15.13
CA SER A 99 9.96 19.08 13.82
C SER A 99 9.06 18.52 12.71
N ALA A 100 9.44 18.81 11.46
CA ALA A 100 8.72 18.32 10.28
C ALA A 100 8.91 16.81 10.00
N VAL A 101 9.80 16.13 10.74
CA VAL A 101 10.15 14.72 10.52
C VAL A 101 9.72 13.80 11.65
N GLU A 102 8.80 14.22 12.49
CA GLU A 102 8.30 13.47 13.63
C GLU A 102 7.44 12.27 13.22
N HIS A 103 7.42 11.28 14.12
CA HIS A 103 6.50 10.14 14.00
C HIS A 103 5.04 10.60 14.23
N PRO A 104 4.02 9.98 13.59
CA PRO A 104 2.61 10.31 13.80
C PRO A 104 2.17 10.35 15.26
N ALA A 105 2.78 9.55 16.16
CA ALA A 105 2.52 9.60 17.60
C ALA A 105 2.89 10.94 18.27
N VAL A 106 3.64 11.81 17.61
CA VAL A 106 3.97 13.20 18.02
C VAL A 106 3.15 14.18 17.21
N VAL A 107 3.11 14.02 15.88
CA VAL A 107 2.40 14.94 14.95
C VAL A 107 0.91 15.03 15.31
N GLU A 108 0.24 13.89 15.45
CA GLU A 108 -1.20 13.85 15.77
C GLU A 108 -1.52 14.43 17.16
N VAL A 109 -0.62 14.24 18.12
CA VAL A 109 -0.77 14.84 19.45
C VAL A 109 -0.63 16.36 19.38
N CYS A 110 0.32 16.87 18.63
CA CYS A 110 0.50 18.32 18.41
C CYS A 110 -0.70 18.90 17.65
N SER A 111 -1.23 18.22 16.65
CA SER A 111 -2.44 18.59 15.92
C SER A 111 -3.65 18.70 16.86
N TRP A 112 -3.89 17.65 17.68
CA TRP A 112 -4.96 17.69 18.67
C TRP A 112 -4.80 18.85 19.66
N LEU A 113 -3.58 19.15 20.13
CA LEU A 113 -3.31 20.28 21.05
C LEU A 113 -3.59 21.63 20.38
N LYS A 114 -3.34 21.77 19.07
CA LYS A 114 -3.71 22.97 18.31
C LYS A 114 -5.22 23.24 18.41
N ASP A 115 -6.05 22.19 18.29
CA ASP A 115 -7.51 22.31 18.46
C ASP A 115 -7.92 22.63 19.90
N GLN A 116 -7.04 22.35 20.88
CA GLN A 116 -7.21 22.73 22.29
C GLN A 116 -6.70 24.16 22.61
N GLY A 117 -6.29 24.93 21.61
CA GLY A 117 -5.84 26.34 21.75
C GLY A 117 -4.35 26.49 22.04
N PHE A 118 -3.52 25.46 21.79
CA PHE A 118 -2.07 25.60 21.83
C PHE A 118 -1.55 26.06 20.46
N ARG A 119 -0.51 26.89 20.49
CA ARG A 119 0.24 27.26 19.28
C ARG A 119 1.32 26.21 19.03
N ILE A 120 1.34 25.65 17.82
CA ILE A 120 2.32 24.66 17.41
C ILE A 120 3.24 25.28 16.35
N THR A 121 4.54 25.28 16.58
CA THR A 121 5.55 25.61 15.57
C THR A 121 6.27 24.33 15.12
N ILE A 122 6.35 24.14 13.81
CA ILE A 122 7.02 22.99 13.19
C ILE A 122 8.33 23.52 12.60
N LEU A 123 9.47 23.05 13.12
CA LEU A 123 10.79 23.40 12.61
C LEU A 123 11.06 22.68 11.29
N PRO A 124 11.60 23.36 10.28
CA PRO A 124 12.07 22.73 9.06
C PRO A 124 13.29 21.84 9.32
N VAL A 125 13.65 21.06 8.31
CA VAL A 125 14.87 20.26 8.30
C VAL A 125 15.66 20.52 7.01
N ASP A 126 16.95 20.20 7.02
CA ASP A 126 17.79 20.26 5.84
C ASP A 126 17.58 19.04 4.90
N GLU A 127 18.35 18.97 3.82
CA GLU A 127 18.33 17.87 2.85
C GLU A 127 18.68 16.48 3.44
N TYR A 128 19.26 16.44 4.64
CA TYR A 128 19.59 15.24 5.40
C TYR A 128 18.56 14.89 6.46
N GLY A 129 17.53 15.72 6.63
CA GLY A 129 16.51 15.56 7.67
C GLY A 129 16.97 16.02 9.05
N LEU A 130 17.97 16.91 9.14
CA LEU A 130 18.54 17.45 10.38
C LEU A 130 17.87 18.79 10.72
N VAL A 131 17.43 18.96 11.97
CA VAL A 131 16.94 20.22 12.50
C VAL A 131 18.12 21.14 12.77
N ASN A 132 18.05 22.39 12.29
CA ASN A 132 19.04 23.41 12.61
C ASN A 132 18.75 24.05 13.98
N PRO A 133 19.68 23.99 14.95
CA PRO A 133 19.49 24.62 16.26
C PRO A 133 19.17 26.12 16.21
N LEU A 134 19.62 26.84 15.18
CA LEU A 134 19.31 28.26 15.00
C LEU A 134 17.81 28.49 14.73
N ASP A 135 17.14 27.58 14.02
CA ASP A 135 15.70 27.69 13.75
C ASP A 135 14.90 27.54 15.07
N LEU A 136 15.37 26.74 16.02
CA LEU A 136 14.79 26.67 17.35
C LEU A 136 15.01 27.98 18.13
N GLU A 137 16.24 28.53 18.11
CA GLU A 137 16.55 29.77 18.80
C GLU A 137 15.68 30.95 18.31
N GLU A 138 15.40 31.01 17.00
CA GLU A 138 14.53 32.03 16.39
C GLU A 138 13.04 31.81 16.67
N SER A 139 12.62 30.54 16.83
CA SER A 139 11.22 30.19 17.00
C SER A 139 10.73 30.18 18.44
N ILE A 140 11.65 30.05 19.42
CA ILE A 140 11.32 29.92 20.83
C ILE A 140 10.89 31.27 21.40
N THR A 141 9.86 31.29 22.26
CA THR A 141 9.31 32.48 22.87
C THR A 141 9.14 32.28 24.37
N SER A 142 8.81 33.36 25.11
CA SER A 142 8.49 33.28 26.55
C SER A 142 7.30 32.37 26.87
N ASP A 143 6.40 32.16 25.90
CA ASP A 143 5.22 31.30 26.03
C ASP A 143 5.52 29.82 25.67
N THR A 144 6.74 29.52 25.25
CA THR A 144 7.13 28.14 24.90
C THR A 144 7.29 27.32 26.17
N ILE A 145 6.51 26.26 26.28
CA ILE A 145 6.52 25.36 27.44
C ILE A 145 7.21 24.02 27.15
N LEU A 146 7.24 23.60 25.86
CA LEU A 146 7.79 22.32 25.44
C LEU A 146 8.42 22.40 24.05
N VAL A 147 9.58 21.83 23.92
CA VAL A 147 10.21 21.42 22.64
C VAL A 147 10.15 19.91 22.58
N THR A 148 9.64 19.35 21.50
CA THR A 148 9.53 17.89 21.30
C THR A 148 10.11 17.50 19.95
N ILE A 149 11.30 16.89 19.97
CA ILE A 149 12.05 16.50 18.76
C ILE A 149 12.52 15.04 18.94
N MET A 150 12.25 14.21 17.93
CA MET A 150 12.72 12.81 17.96
C MET A 150 14.26 12.72 18.02
N HIS A 151 14.80 11.71 18.72
CA HIS A 151 16.25 11.55 18.79
C HIS A 151 16.85 11.04 17.48
N ALA A 152 16.16 10.11 16.81
CA ALA A 152 16.60 9.60 15.51
C ALA A 152 15.40 9.24 14.64
N ASN A 153 15.48 9.60 13.36
CA ASN A 153 14.39 9.39 12.42
C ASN A 153 14.25 7.90 12.04
N ASN A 154 13.02 7.42 12.01
CA ASN A 154 12.68 6.02 11.75
C ASN A 154 12.79 5.62 10.28
N GLU A 155 12.82 6.57 9.35
CA GLU A 155 12.85 6.32 7.91
C GLU A 155 14.25 6.48 7.32
N VAL A 156 14.87 7.62 7.53
CA VAL A 156 16.20 7.94 6.97
C VAL A 156 17.35 7.70 7.95
N GLY A 157 17.05 7.54 9.23
CA GLY A 157 18.04 7.21 10.27
C GLY A 157 18.82 8.40 10.81
N THR A 158 18.59 9.63 10.37
CA THR A 158 19.30 10.83 10.83
C THR A 158 19.12 11.03 12.34
N ILE A 159 20.22 11.27 13.04
CA ILE A 159 20.27 11.54 14.49
C ILE A 159 20.24 13.04 14.69
N GLN A 160 19.27 13.55 15.49
CA GLN A 160 19.06 14.95 15.76
C GLN A 160 20.03 15.50 16.83
N PRO A 161 20.41 16.77 16.81
CA PRO A 161 21.33 17.40 17.75
C PRO A 161 20.66 17.73 19.09
N ILE A 162 20.08 16.73 19.76
CA ILE A 162 19.22 16.90 20.95
C ILE A 162 19.93 17.67 22.06
N GLN A 163 21.24 17.43 22.29
CA GLN A 163 22.00 18.13 23.33
C GLN A 163 22.03 19.66 23.11
N GLU A 164 22.18 20.11 21.85
CA GLU A 164 22.19 21.53 21.53
C GLU A 164 20.80 22.13 21.66
N LEU A 165 19.78 21.43 21.15
CA LEU A 165 18.38 21.82 21.25
C LEU A 165 17.94 21.91 22.72
N ALA A 166 18.38 20.99 23.58
CA ALA A 166 18.10 21.01 25.01
C ALA A 166 18.69 22.25 25.71
N LYS A 167 19.94 22.60 25.40
CA LYS A 167 20.58 23.81 25.93
C LYS A 167 19.82 25.07 25.55
N ILE A 168 19.29 25.13 24.31
CA ILE A 168 18.49 26.27 23.85
C ILE A 168 17.14 26.30 24.59
N ALA A 169 16.42 25.17 24.64
CA ALA A 169 15.14 25.07 25.34
C ALA A 169 15.24 25.53 26.80
N HIS A 170 16.25 25.04 27.52
CA HIS A 170 16.47 25.36 28.95
C HIS A 170 16.85 26.83 29.17
N ARG A 171 17.64 27.46 28.28
CA ARG A 171 17.94 28.90 28.40
C ARG A 171 16.68 29.75 28.36
N HIS A 172 15.67 29.31 27.63
CA HIS A 172 14.37 29.99 27.53
C HIS A 172 13.34 29.44 28.55
N GLY A 173 13.77 28.48 29.40
CA GLY A 173 12.94 27.86 30.42
C GLY A 173 11.90 26.90 29.87
N ALA A 174 11.93 26.47 28.62
CA ALA A 174 11.06 25.44 28.08
C ALA A 174 11.59 24.04 28.44
N LEU A 175 10.68 23.07 28.60
CA LEU A 175 11.03 21.67 28.76
C LEU A 175 11.35 21.07 27.39
N ILE A 176 12.16 19.97 27.43
CA ILE A 176 12.46 19.20 26.22
C ILE A 176 12.10 17.74 26.37
N HIS A 177 11.34 17.23 25.40
CA HIS A 177 11.00 15.83 25.22
C HIS A 177 11.67 15.28 23.95
N THR A 178 12.09 14.02 23.99
CA THR A 178 12.58 13.31 22.82
C THR A 178 11.92 11.94 22.65
N ASP A 179 11.42 11.65 21.44
CA ASP A 179 11.06 10.28 21.04
C ASP A 179 12.33 9.50 20.70
N ALA A 180 12.74 8.62 21.61
CA ALA A 180 13.93 7.79 21.48
C ALA A 180 13.61 6.35 21.04
N ALA A 181 12.42 6.10 20.49
CA ALA A 181 11.99 4.75 20.07
C ALA A 181 12.96 4.07 19.10
N GLN A 182 13.65 4.84 18.24
CA GLN A 182 14.59 4.29 17.28
C GLN A 182 16.03 4.27 17.74
N SER A 183 16.38 5.04 18.75
CA SER A 183 17.78 5.21 19.22
C SER A 183 18.14 4.34 20.40
N VAL A 184 17.24 4.17 21.38
CA VAL A 184 17.51 3.33 22.57
C VAL A 184 17.84 1.89 22.17
N GLY A 185 18.98 1.40 22.67
CA GLY A 185 19.49 0.05 22.39
C GLY A 185 20.17 -0.10 21.01
N LYS A 186 20.31 0.99 20.25
CA LYS A 186 21.05 1.01 18.96
C LYS A 186 22.25 1.96 18.98
N ILE A 187 22.15 3.05 19.75
CA ILE A 187 23.24 4.00 20.01
C ILE A 187 23.24 4.35 21.51
N PRO A 188 24.32 4.95 22.06
CA PRO A 188 24.31 5.47 23.43
C PRO A 188 23.22 6.53 23.60
N VAL A 189 22.38 6.37 24.63
CA VAL A 189 21.31 7.31 24.97
C VAL A 189 21.35 7.54 26.48
N MET A 190 22.09 8.58 26.89
CA MET A 190 22.20 8.96 28.30
C MET A 190 21.40 10.26 28.49
N VAL A 191 20.38 10.24 29.35
CA VAL A 191 19.46 11.39 29.52
C VAL A 191 20.16 12.66 30.00
N ASP A 192 21.21 12.54 30.78
CA ASP A 192 21.99 13.69 31.24
C ASP A 192 22.90 14.26 30.16
N ASP A 193 23.49 13.40 29.31
CA ASP A 193 24.27 13.86 28.15
C ASP A 193 23.40 14.57 27.12
N LEU A 194 22.19 14.05 26.88
CA LEU A 194 21.21 14.67 25.99
C LEU A 194 20.59 15.92 26.60
N GLY A 195 20.56 16.01 27.93
CA GLY A 195 19.93 17.12 28.65
C GLY A 195 18.41 17.15 28.57
N VAL A 196 17.76 16.01 28.29
CA VAL A 196 16.31 15.95 28.13
C VAL A 196 15.56 15.86 29.46
N ASP A 197 14.34 16.41 29.50
CA ASP A 197 13.45 16.33 30.64
C ASP A 197 12.50 15.13 30.57
N LEU A 198 12.18 14.70 29.35
CA LEU A 198 11.35 13.54 29.08
C LEU A 198 11.91 12.74 27.88
N LEU A 199 11.77 11.40 27.95
CA LEU A 199 12.23 10.52 26.89
C LEU A 199 11.30 9.31 26.75
N SER A 200 10.83 9.07 25.52
CA SER A 200 9.94 7.95 25.19
C SER A 200 10.68 6.72 24.67
N ILE A 201 10.31 5.53 25.17
CA ILE A 201 10.87 4.24 24.77
C ILE A 201 9.76 3.33 24.26
N ALA A 202 10.01 2.64 23.13
CA ALA A 202 9.13 1.62 22.55
C ALA A 202 9.79 0.23 22.62
N GLY A 203 9.28 -0.67 23.43
CA GLY A 203 9.89 -1.97 23.71
C GLY A 203 10.11 -2.82 22.46
N HIS A 204 9.15 -2.87 21.54
CA HIS A 204 9.23 -3.69 20.34
C HIS A 204 10.27 -3.23 19.31
N LYS A 205 11.00 -2.15 19.56
CA LYS A 205 12.11 -1.65 18.73
C LYS A 205 13.48 -2.11 19.25
N LEU A 206 13.52 -2.72 20.47
CA LEU A 206 14.73 -3.20 21.11
C LEU A 206 14.62 -4.67 21.58
N TYR A 207 13.90 -5.50 20.80
CA TYR A 207 13.73 -6.94 21.02
C TYR A 207 12.92 -7.32 22.25
N ALA A 208 12.15 -6.39 22.83
CA ALA A 208 11.12 -6.64 23.81
C ALA A 208 9.77 -6.98 23.15
N PRO A 209 8.78 -7.47 23.89
CA PRO A 209 7.44 -7.72 23.36
C PRO A 209 6.75 -6.43 22.92
N LYS A 210 5.80 -6.56 21.97
CA LYS A 210 4.82 -5.51 21.67
C LYS A 210 3.91 -5.28 22.87
N GLY A 211 3.34 -4.08 23.01
CA GLY A 211 2.42 -3.75 24.09
C GLY A 211 3.10 -3.28 25.38
N VAL A 212 4.39 -2.93 25.34
CA VAL A 212 5.12 -2.31 26.46
C VAL A 212 6.07 -1.22 25.96
N GLY A 213 6.19 -0.17 26.76
CA GLY A 213 7.15 0.91 26.60
C GLY A 213 7.46 1.53 27.96
N ALA A 214 8.26 2.59 27.95
CA ALA A 214 8.54 3.38 29.13
C ALA A 214 8.63 4.87 28.80
N LEU A 215 8.30 5.69 29.77
CA LEU A 215 8.54 7.14 29.75
C LEU A 215 9.48 7.50 30.89
N TYR A 216 10.60 8.14 30.54
CA TYR A 216 11.47 8.82 31.48
C TYR A 216 10.89 10.19 31.78
N ILE A 217 10.83 10.58 33.03
CA ILE A 217 10.38 11.88 33.53
C ILE A 217 11.42 12.36 34.55
N ARG A 218 12.18 13.39 34.22
CA ARG A 218 13.19 13.96 35.13
C ARG A 218 12.55 14.37 36.45
N GLU A 219 13.23 14.14 37.56
CA GLU A 219 12.77 14.53 38.88
C GLU A 219 12.37 16.01 38.92
N GLY A 220 11.23 16.32 39.55
CA GLY A 220 10.69 17.69 39.64
C GLY A 220 9.75 18.08 38.50
N ILE A 221 9.70 17.36 37.39
CA ILE A 221 8.76 17.64 36.29
C ILE A 221 7.36 17.15 36.64
N LYS A 222 6.37 18.03 36.46
CA LYS A 222 4.95 17.74 36.71
C LYS A 222 4.25 17.40 35.39
N LEU A 223 3.45 16.35 35.41
CA LEU A 223 2.60 15.99 34.29
C LEU A 223 1.14 15.90 34.75
N ASN A 224 0.22 16.37 33.93
CA ASN A 224 -1.18 16.01 34.07
C ASN A 224 -1.37 14.54 33.69
N LEU A 225 -2.22 13.84 34.45
CA LEU A 225 -2.47 12.44 34.21
C LEU A 225 -3.21 12.24 32.87
N LEU A 226 -2.70 11.31 32.08
CA LEU A 226 -3.38 10.89 30.83
C LEU A 226 -4.61 10.04 31.12
N MET A 227 -4.55 9.22 32.17
CA MET A 227 -5.62 8.34 32.63
C MET A 227 -5.84 8.52 34.12
N HIS A 228 -7.05 8.26 34.63
CA HIS A 228 -7.42 8.34 36.04
C HIS A 228 -7.77 6.95 36.58
N GLY A 229 -7.29 6.63 37.79
CA GLY A 229 -7.50 5.34 38.43
C GLY A 229 -6.74 5.22 39.76
N ALA A 230 -6.33 4.00 40.14
CA ALA A 230 -5.60 3.76 41.37
C ALA A 230 -4.12 4.16 41.27
N GLY A 231 -3.37 4.06 42.37
CA GLY A 231 -2.06 4.66 42.56
C GLY A 231 -0.86 3.87 41.98
N GLN A 232 -1.04 3.05 40.94
CA GLN A 232 0.08 2.35 40.30
C GLN A 232 1.06 3.32 39.69
N GLU A 233 2.28 2.87 39.41
CA GLU A 233 3.36 3.67 38.85
C GLU A 233 3.57 5.01 39.62
N GLY A 234 3.53 4.96 40.95
CA GLY A 234 3.65 6.16 41.77
C GLY A 234 2.49 7.15 41.61
N ALA A 235 1.30 6.70 41.31
CA ALA A 235 0.11 7.48 40.96
C ALA A 235 0.24 8.30 39.67
N LYS A 236 1.21 7.98 38.83
CA LYS A 236 1.43 8.66 37.54
C LYS A 236 0.74 7.91 36.37
N ARG A 237 0.63 6.57 36.45
CA ARG A 237 -0.02 5.76 35.40
C ARG A 237 -0.82 4.65 36.03
N PRO A 238 -2.14 4.81 36.19
CA PRO A 238 -3.03 3.85 36.82
C PRO A 238 -3.25 2.60 35.95
N GLY A 239 -3.71 1.55 36.58
CA GLY A 239 -3.97 0.22 36.01
C GLY A 239 -2.92 -0.78 36.45
N THR A 240 -3.37 -2.02 36.72
CA THR A 240 -2.51 -3.13 37.17
C THR A 240 -1.33 -3.27 36.22
N GLU A 241 -0.12 -3.32 36.77
CA GLU A 241 1.13 -3.41 36.00
C GLU A 241 1.16 -4.73 35.19
N ASN A 242 1.50 -4.62 33.91
CA ASN A 242 1.67 -5.78 33.03
C ASN A 242 3.03 -6.45 33.30
N VAL A 243 3.10 -7.19 34.43
CA VAL A 243 4.34 -7.78 34.92
C VAL A 243 5.09 -8.56 33.84
N LEU A 244 4.37 -9.38 33.06
CA LEU A 244 4.93 -10.22 31.99
C LEU A 244 5.71 -9.38 30.98
N LEU A 245 5.09 -8.33 30.43
CA LEU A 245 5.68 -7.51 29.39
C LEU A 245 6.74 -6.56 29.95
N ILE A 246 6.56 -6.07 31.18
CA ILE A 246 7.52 -5.21 31.88
C ILE A 246 8.84 -5.96 32.12
N VAL A 247 8.75 -7.21 32.60
CA VAL A 247 9.94 -8.07 32.75
C VAL A 247 10.65 -8.29 31.43
N GLY A 248 9.88 -8.51 30.36
CA GLY A 248 10.42 -8.60 29.01
C GLY A 248 11.17 -7.33 28.56
N LEU A 249 10.61 -6.15 28.84
CA LEU A 249 11.26 -4.86 28.53
C LEU A 249 12.55 -4.68 29.34
N GLY A 250 12.51 -4.94 30.64
CA GLY A 250 13.70 -4.86 31.52
C GLY A 250 14.84 -5.75 31.01
N LYS A 251 14.55 -7.02 30.70
CA LYS A 251 15.56 -7.94 30.17
C LYS A 251 16.09 -7.50 28.80
N ALA A 252 15.24 -6.97 27.93
CA ALA A 252 15.69 -6.42 26.65
C ALA A 252 16.64 -5.22 26.85
N CYS A 253 16.36 -4.35 27.82
CA CYS A 253 17.23 -3.23 28.17
C CYS A 253 18.59 -3.69 28.74
N GLU A 254 18.60 -4.71 29.60
CA GLU A 254 19.84 -5.32 30.11
C GLU A 254 20.71 -5.85 28.97
N ILE A 255 20.09 -6.60 28.03
CA ILE A 255 20.79 -7.14 26.85
C ILE A 255 21.29 -6.02 25.96
N ALA A 256 20.45 -4.99 25.71
CA ALA A 256 20.84 -3.85 24.90
C ALA A 256 22.05 -3.12 25.49
N SER A 257 22.08 -2.92 26.82
CA SER A 257 23.23 -2.32 27.51
C SER A 257 24.49 -3.18 27.40
N ARG A 258 24.34 -4.49 27.60
CA ARG A 258 25.47 -5.45 27.52
C ARG A 258 26.13 -5.48 26.15
N ASP A 259 25.29 -5.50 25.10
CA ASP A 259 25.71 -5.80 23.72
C ASP A 259 25.79 -4.55 22.82
N LEU A 260 25.59 -3.33 23.35
CA LEU A 260 25.45 -2.10 22.57
C LEU A 260 26.57 -1.89 21.56
N ASN A 261 27.80 -1.89 22.00
CA ASN A 261 28.97 -1.61 21.17
C ASN A 261 29.17 -2.68 20.08
N THR A 262 28.97 -3.95 20.42
CA THR A 262 29.08 -5.07 19.47
C THR A 262 27.97 -4.96 18.40
N ASN A 263 26.73 -4.67 18.83
CA ASN A 263 25.60 -4.51 17.92
C ASN A 263 25.79 -3.30 17.00
N MET A 264 26.28 -2.17 17.50
CA MET A 264 26.56 -0.98 16.68
C MET A 264 27.52 -1.28 15.55
N LEU A 265 28.60 -1.98 15.83
CA LEU A 265 29.60 -2.38 14.81
C LEU A 265 29.00 -3.34 13.80
N GLN A 266 28.33 -4.39 14.25
CA GLN A 266 27.66 -5.36 13.37
C GLN A 266 26.61 -4.70 12.49
N PHE A 267 25.75 -3.84 13.06
CA PHE A 267 24.71 -3.15 12.30
C PHE A 267 25.32 -2.25 11.22
N SER A 268 26.35 -1.48 11.56
CA SER A 268 27.04 -0.62 10.60
C SER A 268 27.67 -1.45 9.48
N GLU A 269 28.33 -2.57 9.81
CA GLU A 269 28.95 -3.45 8.82
C GLU A 269 27.90 -4.03 7.85
N MET A 270 26.78 -4.55 8.36
CA MET A 270 25.71 -5.12 7.51
C MET A 270 25.04 -4.06 6.65
N ARG A 271 24.72 -2.89 7.23
CA ARG A 271 24.17 -1.74 6.50
C ARG A 271 25.10 -1.28 5.38
N ASP A 272 26.37 -1.08 5.69
CA ASP A 272 27.35 -0.54 4.75
C ASP A 272 27.68 -1.55 3.66
N ARG A 273 27.73 -2.85 3.98
CA ARG A 273 27.87 -3.93 3.00
C ARG A 273 26.73 -3.91 2.00
N LEU A 274 25.47 -3.82 2.46
CA LEU A 274 24.31 -3.72 1.58
C LEU A 274 24.41 -2.48 0.68
N SER A 275 24.68 -1.32 1.27
CA SER A 275 24.80 -0.05 0.55
C SER A 275 25.89 -0.11 -0.52
N GLN A 276 27.08 -0.59 -0.17
CA GLN A 276 28.23 -0.69 -1.10
C GLN A 276 27.95 -1.63 -2.26
N GLN A 277 27.31 -2.79 -2.00
CA GLN A 277 26.96 -3.73 -3.06
C GLN A 277 25.90 -3.15 -4.00
N LEU A 278 24.89 -2.47 -3.48
CA LEU A 278 23.85 -1.81 -4.29
C LEU A 278 24.46 -0.70 -5.17
N VAL A 279 25.27 0.18 -4.59
CA VAL A 279 25.91 1.28 -5.34
C VAL A 279 26.88 0.75 -6.41
N LYS A 280 27.67 -0.27 -6.07
CA LYS A 280 28.62 -0.89 -7.00
C LYS A 280 27.95 -1.46 -8.25
N GLU A 281 26.80 -2.11 -8.06
CA GLU A 281 26.13 -2.86 -9.13
C GLU A 281 25.14 -2.02 -9.95
N LEU A 282 24.53 -1.00 -9.34
CA LEU A 282 23.51 -0.15 -9.98
C LEU A 282 24.08 1.18 -10.49
N GLY A 283 25.23 1.62 -9.95
CA GLY A 283 25.81 2.91 -10.27
C GLY A 283 25.23 4.08 -9.48
N SER A 284 26.03 5.12 -9.25
CA SER A 284 25.66 6.31 -8.46
C SER A 284 24.52 7.14 -9.08
N ASP A 285 24.32 7.03 -10.41
CA ASP A 285 23.27 7.78 -11.12
C ASP A 285 21.88 7.15 -11.00
N ALA A 286 21.84 5.87 -10.62
CA ALA A 286 20.62 5.09 -10.47
C ALA A 286 20.15 4.96 -9.01
N ILE A 287 20.99 5.33 -8.02
CA ILE A 287 20.75 5.12 -6.59
C ILE A 287 21.20 6.33 -5.77
N LYS A 288 20.35 6.75 -4.82
CA LYS A 288 20.66 7.82 -3.86
C LYS A 288 20.39 7.32 -2.45
N THR A 289 21.33 7.52 -1.52
CA THR A 289 21.13 7.29 -0.09
C THR A 289 20.56 8.53 0.57
N ASN A 290 19.47 8.37 1.35
CA ASN A 290 18.85 9.45 2.11
C ASN A 290 19.35 9.46 3.57
N GLY A 291 19.21 10.61 4.23
CA GLY A 291 19.66 10.84 5.60
C GLY A 291 21.10 11.31 5.69
N HIS A 292 21.52 11.70 6.91
CA HIS A 292 22.83 12.29 7.14
C HIS A 292 23.95 11.24 6.94
N PRO A 293 25.06 11.58 6.26
CA PRO A 293 26.12 10.62 5.95
C PRO A 293 26.85 10.07 7.20
N GLU A 294 26.98 10.88 8.25
CA GLU A 294 27.72 10.54 9.49
C GLU A 294 26.78 10.39 10.70
N LEU A 295 25.90 11.40 10.95
CA LEU A 295 24.96 11.42 12.07
C LEU A 295 23.76 10.54 11.78
N ARG A 296 23.94 9.22 11.78
CA ARG A 296 22.91 8.26 11.40
C ARG A 296 22.90 7.00 12.25
N LEU A 297 21.73 6.40 12.39
CA LEU A 297 21.59 5.10 13.04
C LEU A 297 22.45 4.02 12.36
N PRO A 298 23.10 3.15 13.12
CA PRO A 298 23.99 2.12 12.56
C PRO A 298 23.23 1.08 11.70
N ASN A 299 21.94 0.87 11.95
CA ASN A 299 21.15 -0.20 11.36
C ASN A 299 20.24 0.24 10.22
N THR A 300 20.16 1.53 9.89
CA THR A 300 19.16 2.07 8.94
C THR A 300 19.80 2.50 7.64
N LEU A 301 19.28 1.99 6.53
CA LEU A 301 19.63 2.38 5.17
C LEU A 301 18.35 2.77 4.41
N SER A 302 18.21 4.06 4.11
CA SER A 302 17.16 4.57 3.24
C SER A 302 17.75 4.82 1.86
N VAL A 303 17.21 4.18 0.85
CA VAL A 303 17.74 4.21 -0.52
C VAL A 303 16.62 4.53 -1.49
N SER A 304 16.86 5.50 -2.34
CA SER A 304 16.00 5.85 -3.47
C SER A 304 16.55 5.25 -4.77
N PHE A 305 15.72 4.53 -5.50
CA PHE A 305 16.04 3.97 -6.82
C PHE A 305 15.37 4.83 -7.89
N LYS A 306 16.15 5.42 -8.77
CA LYS A 306 15.65 6.34 -9.81
C LYS A 306 14.72 5.63 -10.79
N GLY A 307 13.53 6.20 -10.99
CA GLY A 307 12.55 5.67 -11.95
C GLY A 307 11.88 4.36 -11.54
N VAL A 308 12.09 3.90 -10.31
CA VAL A 308 11.43 2.72 -9.72
C VAL A 308 10.32 3.17 -8.77
N GLU A 309 9.25 2.41 -8.67
CA GLU A 309 8.20 2.62 -7.66
C GLU A 309 8.41 1.61 -6.53
N ALA A 310 8.55 2.13 -5.29
CA ALA A 310 8.98 1.34 -4.13
C ALA A 310 8.05 0.17 -3.80
N ASN A 311 6.72 0.35 -3.87
CA ASN A 311 5.76 -0.71 -3.56
C ASN A 311 5.79 -1.82 -4.60
N THR A 312 6.00 -1.47 -5.88
CA THR A 312 6.20 -2.45 -6.96
C THR A 312 7.47 -3.25 -6.72
N LEU A 313 8.58 -2.59 -6.35
CA LEU A 313 9.82 -3.26 -5.99
C LEU A 313 9.63 -4.21 -4.81
N LEU A 314 9.00 -3.73 -3.74
CA LEU A 314 8.75 -4.55 -2.55
C LEU A 314 7.83 -5.74 -2.84
N SER A 315 6.78 -5.55 -3.66
CA SER A 315 5.90 -6.64 -4.08
C SER A 315 6.64 -7.73 -4.86
N GLU A 316 7.64 -7.33 -5.64
CA GLU A 316 8.43 -8.26 -6.46
C GLU A 316 9.43 -9.09 -5.65
N ILE A 317 9.92 -8.55 -4.52
CA ILE A 317 10.93 -9.23 -3.68
C ILE A 317 10.36 -9.85 -2.41
N ASN A 318 9.07 -9.69 -2.09
CA ASN A 318 8.46 -9.99 -0.79
C ASN A 318 8.56 -11.46 -0.35
N ASP A 319 8.67 -12.38 -1.28
CA ASP A 319 8.85 -13.82 -1.04
C ASP A 319 10.29 -14.17 -0.60
N ARG A 320 11.26 -13.27 -0.84
CA ARG A 320 12.69 -13.45 -0.58
C ARG A 320 13.28 -12.42 0.38
N VAL A 321 12.81 -11.18 0.36
CA VAL A 321 13.30 -10.07 1.20
C VAL A 321 12.13 -9.24 1.71
N ALA A 322 12.08 -9.02 3.03
CA ALA A 322 11.10 -8.17 3.68
C ALA A 322 11.74 -6.82 4.04
N ALA A 323 11.22 -5.72 3.51
CA ALA A 323 11.64 -4.35 3.77
C ALA A 323 10.42 -3.41 3.71
N SER A 324 10.59 -2.13 4.02
CA SER A 324 9.49 -1.14 4.00
C SER A 324 9.72 -0.07 2.95
N ALA A 325 8.64 0.40 2.30
CA ALA A 325 8.69 1.61 1.51
C ALA A 325 8.99 2.84 2.40
N GLY A 326 9.75 3.78 1.87
CA GLY A 326 9.90 5.12 2.46
C GLY A 326 8.69 6.01 2.19
N ALA A 327 7.74 5.54 1.37
CA ALA A 327 6.44 6.17 1.16
C ALA A 327 5.38 5.30 1.88
N ALA A 328 4.62 5.87 2.80
CA ALA A 328 3.53 5.16 3.46
C ALA A 328 2.34 5.05 2.50
N CYS A 329 1.98 3.84 2.09
CA CYS A 329 0.63 3.59 1.58
C CYS A 329 -0.33 3.59 2.77
N HIS A 330 -0.99 4.70 3.03
CA HIS A 330 -2.29 4.68 3.69
C HIS A 330 -3.33 4.38 2.60
N ALA A 331 -4.38 3.67 2.95
CA ALA A 331 -5.33 3.04 2.03
C ALA A 331 -5.91 3.94 0.92
N ASP A 332 -5.68 5.26 0.97
CA ASP A 332 -6.29 6.24 0.07
C ASP A 332 -5.32 7.28 -0.55
N LYS A 333 -3.99 7.24 -0.25
CA LYS A 333 -3.02 8.21 -0.81
C LYS A 333 -1.65 7.57 -1.01
N VAL A 334 -1.09 7.71 -2.22
CA VAL A 334 0.36 7.67 -2.42
C VAL A 334 0.89 9.04 -2.05
N ASP A 335 1.11 9.24 -0.77
CA ASP A 335 1.91 10.38 -0.32
C ASP A 335 3.36 9.92 -0.25
N VAL A 336 4.23 10.68 -0.90
CA VAL A 336 5.65 10.68 -0.55
C VAL A 336 5.70 10.86 0.96
N SER A 337 6.53 10.06 1.65
CA SER A 337 6.70 10.22 3.09
C SER A 337 6.88 11.70 3.44
N ALA A 338 6.13 12.17 4.45
CA ALA A 338 6.27 13.54 4.96
C ALA A 338 7.73 13.87 5.34
N VAL A 339 8.51 12.86 5.73
CA VAL A 339 9.95 13.01 6.00
C VAL A 339 10.71 13.34 4.73
N LEU A 340 10.50 12.60 3.63
CA LEU A 340 11.17 12.84 2.35
C LEU A 340 10.72 14.16 1.71
N GLU A 341 9.45 14.53 1.90
CA GLU A 341 8.90 15.82 1.47
C GLU A 341 9.56 16.98 2.24
N ALA A 342 9.65 16.89 3.57
CA ALA A 342 10.32 17.86 4.42
C ALA A 342 11.82 18.01 4.09
N MET A 343 12.48 16.95 3.64
CA MET A 343 13.86 16.92 3.15
C MET A 343 14.00 17.42 1.70
N HIS A 344 12.91 17.80 1.04
CA HIS A 344 12.89 18.23 -0.36
C HIS A 344 13.47 17.21 -1.34
N VAL A 345 13.30 15.91 -1.06
CA VAL A 345 13.74 14.84 -1.97
C VAL A 345 12.88 14.90 -3.23
N PRO A 346 13.47 15.05 -4.44
CA PRO A 346 12.69 15.12 -5.67
C PRO A 346 11.79 13.90 -5.84
N ILE A 347 10.56 14.11 -6.32
CA ILE A 347 9.53 13.06 -6.41
C ILE A 347 9.98 11.83 -7.18
N GLU A 348 10.80 12.02 -8.21
CA GLU A 348 11.37 10.93 -9.04
C GLU A 348 12.28 9.98 -8.24
N TRP A 349 12.86 10.46 -7.14
CA TRP A 349 13.65 9.70 -6.19
C TRP A 349 12.81 9.20 -5.02
N ALA A 350 11.96 10.07 -4.49
CA ALA A 350 11.13 9.78 -3.31
C ALA A 350 10.19 8.60 -3.55
N MET A 351 9.59 8.50 -4.74
CA MET A 351 8.72 7.38 -5.13
C MET A 351 9.43 6.02 -5.14
N GLY A 352 10.74 6.01 -5.38
CA GLY A 352 11.57 4.81 -5.39
C GLY A 352 12.28 4.52 -4.08
N THR A 353 11.90 5.18 -2.97
CA THR A 353 12.60 5.06 -1.70
C THR A 353 12.17 3.82 -0.94
N VAL A 354 13.14 2.97 -0.63
CA VAL A 354 12.98 1.79 0.22
C VAL A 354 13.87 1.94 1.45
N ARG A 355 13.31 1.64 2.63
CA ARG A 355 14.05 1.55 3.87
C ARG A 355 14.42 0.09 4.13
N PHE A 356 15.70 -0.18 4.21
CA PHE A 356 16.25 -1.42 4.74
C PHE A 356 16.75 -1.17 6.17
N SER A 357 16.43 -2.05 7.08
CA SER A 357 16.97 -1.96 8.44
C SER A 357 17.39 -3.34 8.94
N VAL A 358 18.64 -3.44 9.34
CA VAL A 358 19.28 -4.66 9.84
C VAL A 358 19.10 -4.81 11.35
N GLY A 359 19.29 -6.01 11.86
CA GLY A 359 19.15 -6.32 13.28
C GLY A 359 20.18 -7.35 13.77
N ARG A 360 20.03 -7.78 15.03
CA ARG A 360 20.95 -8.69 15.72
C ARG A 360 21.13 -10.03 15.01
N ASP A 361 20.08 -10.51 14.33
CA ASP A 361 20.11 -11.81 13.67
C ASP A 361 20.48 -11.69 12.17
N THR A 362 20.73 -10.47 11.67
CA THR A 362 21.14 -10.25 10.29
C THR A 362 22.61 -10.66 10.11
N THR A 363 22.85 -11.59 9.20
CA THR A 363 24.19 -12.13 8.91
C THR A 363 24.73 -11.59 7.58
N THR A 364 26.04 -11.74 7.38
CA THR A 364 26.69 -11.44 6.09
C THR A 364 26.08 -12.26 4.96
N ASP A 365 25.74 -13.55 5.19
CA ASP A 365 25.08 -14.41 4.23
C ASP A 365 23.67 -13.89 3.85
N ASP A 366 22.94 -13.34 4.81
CA ASP A 366 21.63 -12.73 4.51
C ASP A 366 21.78 -11.53 3.58
N ILE A 367 22.75 -10.65 3.83
CA ILE A 367 23.01 -9.50 2.96
C ILE A 367 23.45 -9.97 1.55
N ASP A 368 24.36 -10.94 1.47
CA ASP A 368 24.88 -11.44 0.20
C ASP A 368 23.80 -12.17 -0.64
N ARG A 369 22.78 -12.73 0.00
CA ARG A 369 21.62 -13.33 -0.68
C ARG A 369 20.54 -12.31 -1.02
N ALA A 370 20.32 -11.30 -0.17
CA ALA A 370 19.31 -10.28 -0.40
C ALA A 370 19.69 -9.33 -1.55
N THR A 371 20.95 -8.91 -1.59
CA THR A 371 21.43 -7.90 -2.54
C THR A 371 21.19 -8.28 -4.01
N PRO A 372 21.53 -9.48 -4.51
CA PRO A 372 21.25 -9.85 -5.90
C PRO A 372 19.75 -9.83 -6.22
N VAL A 373 18.89 -10.21 -5.28
CA VAL A 373 17.43 -10.19 -5.42
C VAL A 373 16.94 -8.76 -5.64
N ILE A 374 17.43 -7.82 -4.83
CA ILE A 374 17.07 -6.40 -4.93
C ILE A 374 17.58 -5.83 -6.27
N ILE A 375 18.85 -6.08 -6.62
CA ILE A 375 19.47 -5.58 -7.85
C ILE A 375 18.72 -6.08 -9.09
N GLU A 376 18.40 -7.37 -9.14
CA GLU A 376 17.68 -7.97 -10.26
C GLU A 376 16.30 -7.34 -10.42
N ALA A 377 15.57 -7.14 -9.33
CA ALA A 377 14.26 -6.49 -9.34
C ALA A 377 14.35 -5.02 -9.75
N VAL A 378 15.32 -4.26 -9.22
CA VAL A 378 15.57 -2.87 -9.61
C VAL A 378 15.88 -2.76 -11.10
N ARG A 379 16.80 -3.58 -11.64
CA ARG A 379 17.15 -3.57 -13.07
C ARG A 379 15.96 -3.90 -13.97
N ARG A 380 15.05 -4.78 -13.54
CA ARG A 380 13.81 -5.07 -14.27
C ARG A 380 12.82 -3.91 -14.26
N LEU A 381 12.79 -3.16 -13.15
CA LEU A 381 11.84 -2.07 -12.94
C LEU A 381 12.38 -0.72 -13.43
N GLN A 382 13.69 -0.57 -13.59
CA GLN A 382 14.28 0.64 -14.20
C GLN A 382 13.97 0.72 -15.69
N PRO A 383 13.63 1.90 -16.21
CA PRO A 383 13.52 2.12 -17.65
C PRO A 383 14.85 1.78 -18.32
N LEU A 384 14.83 1.01 -19.40
CA LEU A 384 16.02 0.81 -20.23
C LEU A 384 16.51 2.20 -20.71
N ASP A 385 17.79 2.50 -20.47
CA ASP A 385 18.45 3.67 -21.03
C ASP A 385 18.50 3.55 -22.58
N THR A 386 17.45 4.01 -23.21
CA THR A 386 17.50 4.46 -24.60
C THR A 386 17.43 5.98 -24.53
N GLU A 387 18.49 6.63 -25.00
CA GLU A 387 18.59 8.07 -25.17
C GLU A 387 17.34 8.65 -25.83
N LEU A 388 16.40 9.07 -25.01
CA LEU A 388 15.37 10.04 -25.31
C LEU A 388 15.11 10.84 -24.04
N ARG A 389 16.08 11.70 -23.71
CA ARG A 389 15.80 12.89 -22.91
C ARG A 389 14.84 13.75 -23.71
N LEU A 390 13.55 13.53 -23.53
CA LEU A 390 12.60 14.60 -23.73
C LEU A 390 12.70 15.51 -22.49
N GLU A 391 13.56 16.52 -22.59
CA GLU A 391 13.39 17.75 -21.84
C GLU A 391 12.00 18.28 -22.19
N VAL A 392 11.03 18.07 -21.32
CA VAL A 392 9.74 18.75 -21.43
C VAL A 392 9.96 20.16 -20.90
N PRO A 393 9.94 21.19 -21.75
CA PRO A 393 9.95 22.56 -21.25
C PRO A 393 8.72 22.79 -20.39
N ILE A 394 8.91 23.35 -19.20
CA ILE A 394 7.84 23.91 -18.39
C ILE A 394 7.17 24.99 -19.25
N GLY A 395 6.02 24.65 -19.90
CA GLY A 395 5.32 25.60 -20.75
C GLY A 395 4.55 25.02 -21.96
N SER A 396 4.69 23.73 -22.31
CA SER A 396 3.82 23.11 -23.32
C SER A 396 2.63 22.46 -22.60
N GLY A 397 1.42 22.83 -22.97
CA GLY A 397 0.17 22.45 -22.32
C GLY A 397 -0.25 20.98 -22.45
N GLU A 398 0.68 20.03 -22.49
CA GLU A 398 0.41 18.61 -22.44
C GLU A 398 0.47 18.08 -21.00
N TYR A 399 -0.70 17.76 -20.44
CA TYR A 399 -0.83 17.12 -19.14
C TYR A 399 -0.79 15.60 -19.31
N LYS A 400 0.12 14.92 -18.60
CA LYS A 400 0.21 13.45 -18.57
C LYS A 400 -0.56 12.94 -17.36
N LEU A 401 -1.80 12.52 -17.55
CA LEU A 401 -2.71 12.12 -16.46
C LEU A 401 -2.16 10.96 -15.62
N THR A 402 -1.47 10.00 -16.24
CA THR A 402 -0.90 8.85 -15.53
C THR A 402 0.19 9.21 -14.50
N ARG A 403 0.73 10.44 -14.55
CA ARG A 403 1.64 10.96 -13.52
C ARG A 403 0.95 11.42 -12.25
N TYR A 404 -0.37 11.58 -12.30
CA TYR A 404 -1.19 12.01 -11.17
C TYR A 404 -1.89 10.84 -10.46
N THR A 405 -1.51 9.60 -10.80
CA THR A 405 -2.12 8.38 -10.26
C THR A 405 -1.06 7.38 -9.80
N HIS A 406 -1.36 6.64 -8.74
CA HIS A 406 -0.51 5.54 -8.25
C HIS A 406 -0.79 4.21 -8.95
N GLY A 407 -2.00 3.99 -9.45
CA GLY A 407 -2.38 2.82 -10.25
C GLY A 407 -2.85 3.22 -11.65
N LEU A 408 -3.15 2.24 -12.49
CA LEU A 408 -3.61 2.44 -13.85
C LEU A 408 -4.89 1.65 -14.12
N GLY A 409 -5.95 2.35 -14.55
CA GLY A 409 -7.19 1.73 -15.00
C GLY A 409 -7.77 0.73 -13.99
N CYS A 410 -8.36 -0.34 -14.49
CA CYS A 410 -8.99 -1.37 -13.66
C CYS A 410 -8.02 -2.15 -12.75
N ALA A 411 -6.71 -2.06 -12.94
CA ALA A 411 -5.72 -2.66 -12.05
C ALA A 411 -5.67 -2.02 -10.64
N CYS A 412 -6.37 -0.90 -10.42
CA CYS A 412 -6.50 -0.22 -9.11
C CYS A 412 -7.65 -0.77 -8.24
N LYS A 413 -8.47 -1.67 -8.76
CA LYS A 413 -9.58 -2.29 -8.00
C LYS A 413 -9.04 -3.05 -6.78
N LEU A 414 -9.83 -3.10 -5.70
CA LEU A 414 -9.52 -3.94 -4.54
C LEU A 414 -9.32 -5.39 -4.97
N ARG A 415 -8.41 -6.09 -4.28
CA ARG A 415 -8.20 -7.52 -4.54
C ARG A 415 -9.47 -8.30 -4.22
N PRO A 416 -9.82 -9.37 -4.99
CA PRO A 416 -11.02 -10.16 -4.75
C PRO A 416 -11.14 -10.63 -3.29
N GLN A 417 -10.03 -11.10 -2.69
CA GLN A 417 -10.03 -11.56 -1.30
C GLN A 417 -10.37 -10.46 -0.30
N ALA A 418 -9.87 -9.23 -0.54
CA ALA A 418 -10.18 -8.08 0.33
C ALA A 418 -11.65 -7.69 0.20
N LEU A 419 -12.20 -7.73 -1.02
CA LEU A 419 -13.62 -7.45 -1.26
C LEU A 419 -14.52 -8.52 -0.63
N GLU A 420 -14.17 -9.81 -0.76
CA GLU A 420 -14.87 -10.93 -0.10
C GLU A 420 -14.84 -10.77 1.43
N GLU A 421 -13.70 -10.36 2.00
CA GLU A 421 -13.56 -10.14 3.44
C GLU A 421 -14.47 -9.00 3.92
N VAL A 422 -14.51 -7.88 3.19
CA VAL A 422 -15.39 -6.73 3.48
C VAL A 422 -16.85 -7.10 3.38
N LEU A 423 -17.25 -7.88 2.37
CA LEU A 423 -18.63 -8.29 2.15
C LEU A 423 -19.08 -9.45 3.06
N ARG A 424 -18.13 -10.16 3.67
CA ARG A 424 -18.42 -11.27 4.59
C ARG A 424 -19.10 -10.75 5.84
N GLY A 425 -20.37 -11.10 6.00
CA GLY A 425 -21.19 -10.71 7.17
C GLY A 425 -22.26 -9.67 6.86
N PHE A 426 -22.34 -9.18 5.63
CA PHE A 426 -23.53 -8.46 5.19
C PHE A 426 -24.65 -9.46 4.90
N SER A 427 -25.78 -9.32 5.60
CA SER A 427 -27.01 -10.04 5.26
C SER A 427 -27.62 -9.37 4.03
N LEU A 428 -27.64 -10.10 2.92
CA LEU A 428 -28.24 -9.63 1.70
C LEU A 428 -29.77 -9.61 1.82
N PRO A 429 -30.45 -8.57 1.33
CA PRO A 429 -31.91 -8.52 1.39
C PRO A 429 -32.51 -9.62 0.51
N SER A 430 -33.45 -10.39 1.05
CA SER A 430 -34.24 -11.36 0.31
C SER A 430 -35.37 -10.64 -0.42
N ASP A 431 -35.10 -10.11 -1.61
CA ASP A 431 -36.10 -9.50 -2.48
C ASP A 431 -36.25 -10.36 -3.75
N PRO A 432 -37.44 -10.96 -4.02
CA PRO A 432 -37.65 -11.78 -5.22
C PRO A 432 -37.53 -11.01 -6.53
N ALA A 433 -37.53 -9.68 -6.51
CA ALA A 433 -37.27 -8.85 -7.67
C ALA A 433 -35.79 -8.76 -8.06
N ILE A 434 -34.86 -9.14 -7.16
CA ILE A 434 -33.44 -9.22 -7.48
C ILE A 434 -33.19 -10.49 -8.31
N VAL A 435 -32.92 -10.31 -9.60
CA VAL A 435 -32.61 -11.41 -10.53
C VAL A 435 -31.13 -11.78 -10.49
N VAL A 436 -30.27 -10.75 -10.35
CA VAL A 436 -28.81 -10.86 -10.17
C VAL A 436 -28.38 -9.86 -9.12
N GLY A 437 -27.68 -10.32 -8.09
CA GLY A 437 -27.15 -9.50 -6.99
C GLY A 437 -25.66 -9.78 -6.75
N VAL A 438 -25.14 -9.35 -5.63
CA VAL A 438 -23.71 -9.47 -5.27
C VAL A 438 -23.25 -10.91 -4.99
N GLU A 439 -24.18 -11.88 -4.90
CA GLU A 439 -23.89 -13.28 -4.54
C GLU A 439 -23.17 -14.05 -5.65
N THR A 440 -23.37 -13.66 -6.90
CA THR A 440 -22.85 -14.38 -8.09
C THR A 440 -21.63 -13.72 -8.69
N SER A 441 -21.21 -12.54 -8.19
CA SER A 441 -20.11 -11.76 -8.78
C SER A 441 -20.26 -11.58 -10.30
N ASP A 442 -21.50 -11.36 -10.75
CA ASP A 442 -21.82 -11.01 -12.14
C ASP A 442 -21.42 -9.57 -12.45
N ASP A 443 -21.30 -9.23 -13.73
CA ASP A 443 -20.82 -7.93 -14.21
C ASP A 443 -21.73 -6.75 -13.79
N ALA A 444 -23.06 -6.97 -13.65
CA ALA A 444 -24.00 -5.94 -13.22
C ALA A 444 -25.13 -6.52 -12.37
N ALA A 445 -25.76 -5.67 -11.55
CA ALA A 445 -26.97 -6.00 -10.81
C ALA A 445 -28.19 -5.98 -11.72
N VAL A 446 -29.15 -6.90 -11.51
CA VAL A 446 -30.41 -6.98 -12.29
C VAL A 446 -31.60 -6.98 -11.36
N TYR A 447 -32.49 -6.02 -11.53
CA TYR A 447 -33.71 -5.85 -10.75
C TYR A 447 -34.95 -5.92 -11.63
N LYS A 448 -35.84 -6.87 -11.36
CA LYS A 448 -37.10 -7.06 -12.12
C LYS A 448 -38.12 -5.98 -11.75
N ILE A 449 -38.62 -5.23 -12.75
CA ILE A 449 -39.66 -4.22 -12.60
C ILE A 449 -41.02 -4.81 -12.93
N SER A 450 -41.10 -5.65 -13.97
CA SER A 450 -42.30 -6.34 -14.42
C SER A 450 -41.92 -7.70 -14.99
N ASP A 451 -42.93 -8.46 -15.48
CA ASP A 451 -42.64 -9.76 -16.12
C ASP A 451 -41.84 -9.63 -17.42
N ASP A 452 -41.92 -8.50 -18.11
CA ASP A 452 -41.25 -8.25 -19.38
C ASP A 452 -40.00 -7.35 -19.27
N VAL A 453 -39.79 -6.67 -18.12
CA VAL A 453 -38.75 -5.65 -17.98
C VAL A 453 -37.96 -5.82 -16.69
N ALA A 454 -36.66 -5.88 -16.84
CA ALA A 454 -35.68 -5.73 -15.75
C ALA A 454 -34.72 -4.58 -16.05
N ILE A 455 -34.30 -3.88 -15.01
CA ILE A 455 -33.22 -2.90 -15.03
C ILE A 455 -31.90 -3.63 -14.77
N VAL A 456 -30.90 -3.27 -15.53
CA VAL A 456 -29.50 -3.67 -15.33
C VAL A 456 -28.74 -2.43 -14.92
N GLU A 457 -28.03 -2.49 -13.79
CA GLU A 457 -27.33 -1.34 -13.22
C GLU A 457 -25.88 -1.71 -12.90
N THR A 458 -24.95 -0.91 -13.40
CA THR A 458 -23.53 -1.02 -13.07
C THR A 458 -22.91 0.32 -12.72
N VAL A 459 -21.85 0.29 -11.94
CA VAL A 459 -21.01 1.44 -11.61
C VAL A 459 -19.56 1.03 -11.76
N ASP A 460 -18.86 1.62 -12.73
CA ASP A 460 -17.42 1.39 -12.88
C ASP A 460 -16.69 2.71 -13.13
N PHE A 461 -15.66 2.96 -12.34
CA PHE A 461 -14.79 4.13 -12.46
C PHE A 461 -13.37 3.78 -12.00
N PHE A 462 -12.37 4.44 -12.57
CA PHE A 462 -10.99 4.17 -12.29
C PHE A 462 -10.09 5.38 -12.57
N THR A 463 -8.81 5.25 -12.21
CA THR A 463 -7.77 6.25 -12.47
C THR A 463 -7.29 6.19 -13.92
N PRO A 464 -6.69 7.27 -14.47
CA PRO A 464 -6.18 7.31 -15.84
C PRO A 464 -5.30 6.12 -16.23
N ILE A 465 -5.62 5.52 -17.36
CA ILE A 465 -4.89 4.43 -18.00
C ILE A 465 -4.00 4.95 -19.15
N VAL A 466 -4.31 6.14 -19.66
CA VAL A 466 -3.60 6.85 -20.71
C VAL A 466 -3.38 8.30 -20.31
N ASP A 467 -2.38 8.98 -20.92
CA ASP A 467 -2.07 10.37 -20.61
C ASP A 467 -3.04 11.38 -21.25
N ASP A 468 -3.62 11.03 -22.39
CA ASP A 468 -4.54 11.90 -23.11
C ASP A 468 -5.92 11.91 -22.42
N PRO A 469 -6.43 13.11 -22.01
CA PRO A 469 -7.69 13.22 -21.29
C PRO A 469 -8.91 12.74 -22.08
N TYR A 470 -8.95 13.03 -23.40
CA TYR A 470 -10.05 12.61 -24.26
C TYR A 470 -10.14 11.08 -24.35
N TRP A 471 -9.00 10.42 -24.60
CA TRP A 471 -8.94 8.96 -24.64
C TRP A 471 -9.26 8.33 -23.29
N PHE A 472 -8.81 8.95 -22.19
CA PHE A 472 -9.20 8.46 -20.86
C PHE A 472 -10.71 8.46 -20.65
N GLY A 473 -11.39 9.56 -21.01
CA GLY A 473 -12.85 9.65 -20.95
C GLY A 473 -13.54 8.61 -21.82
N ALA A 474 -13.10 8.45 -23.07
CA ALA A 474 -13.66 7.49 -24.02
C ALA A 474 -13.48 6.03 -23.56
N ILE A 475 -12.30 5.68 -23.00
CA ILE A 475 -12.01 4.34 -22.47
C ILE A 475 -12.88 4.06 -21.25
N SER A 476 -12.99 5.02 -20.33
CA SER A 476 -13.80 4.86 -19.12
C SER A 476 -15.27 4.62 -19.46
N ALA A 477 -15.82 5.37 -20.42
CA ALA A 477 -17.20 5.15 -20.87
C ALA A 477 -17.38 3.79 -21.57
N ALA A 478 -16.42 3.37 -22.40
CA ALA A 478 -16.47 2.06 -23.05
C ALA A 478 -16.41 0.90 -22.03
N ASN A 479 -15.61 1.05 -20.97
CA ASN A 479 -15.51 0.08 -19.90
C ASN A 479 -16.80 -0.03 -19.08
N SER A 480 -17.36 1.10 -18.63
CA SER A 480 -18.62 1.10 -17.86
C SER A 480 -19.83 0.57 -18.66
N LEU A 481 -19.82 0.75 -19.98
CA LEU A 481 -20.87 0.20 -20.86
C LEU A 481 -20.71 -1.30 -21.09
N SER A 482 -19.51 -1.84 -20.88
CA SER A 482 -19.19 -3.23 -21.18
C SER A 482 -19.98 -4.22 -20.32
N ASP A 483 -20.18 -3.92 -19.03
CA ASP A 483 -20.98 -4.75 -18.11
C ASP A 483 -22.43 -4.91 -18.61
N ILE A 484 -23.02 -3.82 -19.08
CA ILE A 484 -24.39 -3.86 -19.65
C ILE A 484 -24.44 -4.78 -20.88
N TYR A 485 -23.41 -4.70 -21.73
CA TYR A 485 -23.29 -5.54 -22.91
C TYR A 485 -23.04 -7.02 -22.54
N ALA A 486 -22.23 -7.30 -21.53
CA ALA A 486 -21.97 -8.67 -21.07
C ALA A 486 -23.23 -9.36 -20.55
N MET A 487 -24.12 -8.60 -19.87
CA MET A 487 -25.41 -9.10 -19.40
C MET A 487 -26.47 -9.25 -20.49
N GLY A 488 -26.15 -8.99 -21.77
CA GLY A 488 -27.09 -9.04 -22.90
C GLY A 488 -28.13 -7.94 -22.87
N ALA A 489 -27.90 -6.87 -22.11
CA ALA A 489 -28.79 -5.76 -21.93
C ALA A 489 -28.54 -4.62 -22.95
N LYS A 490 -29.54 -3.77 -23.15
CA LYS A 490 -29.44 -2.57 -23.96
C LYS A 490 -29.24 -1.36 -23.03
N PRO A 491 -28.11 -0.60 -23.14
CA PRO A 491 -27.91 0.60 -22.34
C PRO A 491 -28.99 1.65 -22.68
N LEU A 492 -29.44 2.40 -21.67
CA LEU A 492 -30.53 3.39 -21.77
C LEU A 492 -30.00 4.81 -21.56
N PHE A 493 -29.29 5.05 -20.48
CA PHE A 493 -28.63 6.32 -20.16
C PHE A 493 -27.46 6.07 -19.17
N ALA A 494 -26.67 7.11 -18.92
CA ALA A 494 -25.61 7.06 -17.94
C ALA A 494 -25.53 8.33 -17.08
N LEU A 495 -24.84 8.21 -15.93
CA LEU A 495 -24.48 9.31 -15.03
C LEU A 495 -22.96 9.35 -14.88
N ASN A 496 -22.36 10.55 -14.91
CA ASN A 496 -20.94 10.75 -14.65
C ASN A 496 -20.60 10.51 -13.17
N ILE A 497 -19.46 9.84 -12.90
CA ILE A 497 -18.81 9.78 -11.60
C ILE A 497 -17.41 10.36 -11.77
N VAL A 498 -17.14 11.48 -11.07
CA VAL A 498 -15.92 12.27 -11.26
C VAL A 498 -15.25 12.56 -9.93
N GLY A 499 -14.00 12.14 -9.77
CA GLY A 499 -13.05 12.68 -8.82
C GLY A 499 -11.99 13.49 -9.57
N PHE A 500 -11.77 14.78 -9.24
CA PHE A 500 -10.86 15.61 -10.02
C PHE A 500 -10.04 16.54 -9.14
N PRO A 501 -8.69 16.54 -9.25
CA PRO A 501 -7.80 17.38 -8.47
C PRO A 501 -7.76 18.81 -9.01
N SER A 502 -8.80 19.61 -8.69
CA SER A 502 -8.99 20.96 -9.24
C SER A 502 -7.88 21.94 -8.88
N ASN A 503 -7.12 21.65 -7.82
CA ASN A 503 -5.95 22.41 -7.37
C ASN A 503 -4.64 22.02 -8.10
N ARG A 504 -4.64 20.93 -8.89
CA ARG A 504 -3.45 20.38 -9.59
C ARG A 504 -3.59 20.34 -11.10
N LEU A 505 -4.82 20.23 -11.60
CA LEU A 505 -5.14 20.13 -13.02
C LEU A 505 -6.15 21.21 -13.41
N PRO A 506 -5.99 21.87 -14.58
CA PRO A 506 -6.95 22.84 -15.06
C PRO A 506 -8.28 22.16 -15.48
N LEU A 507 -9.40 22.85 -15.30
CA LEU A 507 -10.73 22.33 -15.63
C LEU A 507 -10.90 21.98 -17.13
N SER A 508 -10.06 22.52 -18.02
CA SER A 508 -10.04 22.13 -19.44
C SER A 508 -9.70 20.65 -19.65
N VAL A 509 -8.87 20.08 -18.75
CA VAL A 509 -8.56 18.63 -18.76
C VAL A 509 -9.83 17.83 -18.44
N LEU A 510 -10.60 18.25 -17.44
CA LEU A 510 -11.89 17.62 -17.13
C LEU A 510 -12.86 17.74 -18.31
N GLN A 511 -12.91 18.90 -18.99
CA GLN A 511 -13.75 19.09 -20.16
C GLN A 511 -13.41 18.08 -21.27
N ASP A 512 -12.13 17.83 -21.51
CA ASP A 512 -11.69 16.86 -22.52
C ASP A 512 -12.05 15.41 -22.14
N ILE A 513 -11.92 15.05 -20.84
CA ILE A 513 -12.38 13.75 -20.32
C ILE A 513 -13.89 13.57 -20.58
N LEU A 514 -14.70 14.55 -20.19
CA LEU A 514 -16.15 14.51 -20.38
C LEU A 514 -16.54 14.45 -21.85
N ARG A 515 -15.81 15.15 -22.73
CA ARG A 515 -16.03 15.12 -24.19
C ARG A 515 -15.77 13.72 -24.75
N GLY A 516 -14.65 13.07 -24.38
CA GLY A 516 -14.34 11.71 -24.82
C GLY A 516 -15.43 10.71 -24.41
N ALA A 517 -15.93 10.82 -23.18
CA ALA A 517 -17.02 9.98 -22.69
C ALA A 517 -18.35 10.26 -23.39
N GLN A 518 -18.69 11.54 -23.63
CA GLN A 518 -19.91 11.93 -24.34
C GLN A 518 -19.93 11.38 -25.77
N ASP A 519 -18.81 11.45 -26.49
CA ASP A 519 -18.70 10.93 -27.84
C ASP A 519 -18.90 9.40 -27.84
N LYS A 520 -18.35 8.70 -26.83
CA LYS A 520 -18.49 7.25 -26.70
C LYS A 520 -19.93 6.84 -26.30
N ALA A 521 -20.57 7.58 -25.39
CA ALA A 521 -21.97 7.37 -25.06
C ALA A 521 -22.89 7.59 -26.28
N SER A 522 -22.58 8.60 -27.09
CA SER A 522 -23.32 8.87 -28.36
C SER A 522 -23.13 7.73 -29.37
N GLU A 523 -21.93 7.14 -29.48
CA GLU A 523 -21.66 5.94 -30.29
C GLU A 523 -22.49 4.74 -29.80
N ALA A 524 -22.63 4.59 -28.47
CA ALA A 524 -23.50 3.56 -27.87
C ALA A 524 -25.01 3.84 -28.07
N GLY A 525 -25.36 5.03 -28.54
CA GLY A 525 -26.76 5.44 -28.75
C GLY A 525 -27.50 5.88 -27.48
N ILE A 526 -26.75 6.34 -26.45
CA ILE A 526 -27.30 6.83 -25.18
C ILE A 526 -26.82 8.26 -24.88
N SER A 527 -27.43 8.87 -23.87
CA SER A 527 -27.02 10.16 -23.33
C SER A 527 -26.50 10.04 -21.90
N ILE A 528 -25.48 10.82 -21.57
CA ILE A 528 -25.09 11.08 -20.18
C ILE A 528 -25.99 12.20 -19.67
N ILE A 529 -26.89 11.91 -18.72
CA ILE A 529 -27.97 12.81 -18.32
C ILE A 529 -27.72 13.55 -17.00
N GLY A 530 -26.60 13.31 -16.35
CA GLY A 530 -26.22 13.92 -15.08
C GLY A 530 -24.96 13.31 -14.49
N GLY A 531 -24.79 13.43 -13.19
CA GLY A 531 -23.68 12.83 -12.48
C GLY A 531 -23.30 13.55 -11.20
N HIS A 532 -22.18 13.13 -10.62
CA HIS A 532 -21.61 13.73 -9.41
C HIS A 532 -20.12 14.00 -9.59
N THR A 533 -19.65 15.14 -9.06
CA THR A 533 -18.25 15.56 -9.13
C THR A 533 -17.76 15.93 -7.73
N VAL A 534 -16.63 15.37 -7.32
CA VAL A 534 -15.95 15.70 -6.06
C VAL A 534 -14.54 16.19 -6.35
N ASP A 535 -14.02 17.08 -5.49
CA ASP A 535 -12.61 17.41 -5.48
C ASP A 535 -11.83 16.23 -4.85
N ASP A 536 -10.82 15.73 -5.56
CA ASP A 536 -10.06 14.53 -5.16
C ASP A 536 -8.56 14.79 -5.34
N THR A 537 -7.74 13.97 -4.77
CA THR A 537 -6.27 14.04 -4.92
C THR A 537 -5.78 13.49 -6.25
N GLU A 538 -6.59 12.62 -6.90
CA GLU A 538 -6.30 11.95 -8.16
C GLU A 538 -7.47 12.09 -9.13
N PRO A 539 -7.20 12.20 -10.44
CA PRO A 539 -8.30 12.12 -11.41
C PRO A 539 -8.86 10.69 -11.42
N LYS A 540 -10.18 10.59 -11.23
CA LYS A 540 -10.97 9.37 -11.35
C LYS A 540 -12.18 9.68 -12.22
N TYR A 541 -12.49 8.79 -13.14
CA TYR A 541 -13.64 8.97 -14.02
C TYR A 541 -14.26 7.63 -14.38
N GLY A 542 -15.57 7.63 -14.50
CA GLY A 542 -16.38 6.53 -14.97
C GLY A 542 -17.85 6.87 -15.01
N LEU A 543 -18.68 5.85 -15.22
CA LEU A 543 -20.12 6.01 -15.34
C LEU A 543 -20.87 5.05 -14.42
N ALA A 544 -22.01 5.50 -13.91
CA ALA A 544 -23.10 4.61 -13.56
C ALA A 544 -23.97 4.46 -14.81
N VAL A 545 -24.20 3.22 -15.26
CA VAL A 545 -24.95 2.94 -16.49
C VAL A 545 -26.16 2.10 -16.17
N THR A 546 -27.33 2.60 -16.63
CA THR A 546 -28.63 1.91 -16.56
C THR A 546 -28.94 1.29 -17.91
N GLY A 547 -29.25 0.00 -17.93
CA GLY A 547 -29.71 -0.74 -19.10
C GLY A 547 -31.05 -1.44 -18.87
N LEU A 548 -31.62 -1.98 -19.94
CA LEU A 548 -32.84 -2.76 -19.91
C LEU A 548 -32.66 -4.11 -20.56
N VAL A 549 -33.28 -5.13 -19.96
CA VAL A 549 -33.33 -6.49 -20.49
C VAL A 549 -34.66 -7.15 -20.12
N HIS A 550 -35.08 -8.16 -20.89
CA HIS A 550 -36.17 -9.04 -20.45
C HIS A 550 -35.65 -9.96 -19.35
N PRO A 551 -36.34 -10.15 -18.20
CA PRO A 551 -35.87 -10.95 -17.09
C PRO A 551 -35.37 -12.37 -17.46
N ASP A 552 -36.06 -13.03 -18.42
CA ASP A 552 -35.75 -14.37 -18.90
C ASP A 552 -34.60 -14.40 -19.94
N ARG A 553 -34.08 -13.24 -20.35
CA ARG A 553 -33.00 -13.11 -21.36
C ARG A 553 -31.70 -12.55 -20.77
N VAL A 554 -31.63 -12.44 -19.47
CA VAL A 554 -30.40 -12.02 -18.78
C VAL A 554 -29.30 -13.08 -19.02
N ILE A 555 -28.20 -12.66 -19.58
CA ILE A 555 -27.01 -13.50 -19.71
C ILE A 555 -26.16 -13.33 -18.42
N ARG A 556 -25.80 -14.45 -17.80
CA ARG A 556 -25.00 -14.45 -16.56
C ARG A 556 -23.62 -15.04 -16.84
N ASN A 557 -22.68 -14.72 -15.99
CA ASN A 557 -21.35 -15.34 -16.04
C ASN A 557 -21.36 -16.78 -15.48
N SER A 558 -22.35 -17.18 -14.71
CA SER A 558 -22.43 -18.42 -13.92
C SER A 558 -23.33 -19.50 -14.52
N THR A 559 -23.54 -19.49 -15.84
CA THR A 559 -24.47 -20.40 -16.55
C THR A 559 -23.83 -21.17 -17.71
N ALA A 560 -22.49 -21.27 -17.76
CA ALA A 560 -21.78 -22.06 -18.76
C ALA A 560 -22.08 -23.56 -18.61
N LEU A 561 -22.18 -24.27 -19.73
CA LEU A 561 -22.57 -25.68 -19.76
C LEU A 561 -21.43 -26.59 -20.27
N PRO A 562 -21.33 -27.83 -19.78
CA PRO A 562 -20.39 -28.83 -20.33
C PRO A 562 -20.53 -28.98 -21.86
N GLY A 563 -19.40 -28.90 -22.56
CA GLY A 563 -19.36 -28.97 -24.03
C GLY A 563 -19.49 -27.60 -24.73
N ASP A 564 -19.62 -26.52 -24.01
CA ASP A 564 -19.59 -25.17 -24.57
C ASP A 564 -18.20 -24.79 -25.07
N ALA A 565 -18.13 -24.10 -26.20
CA ALA A 565 -16.93 -23.39 -26.65
C ALA A 565 -16.79 -22.05 -25.92
N LEU A 566 -15.53 -21.63 -25.69
CA LEU A 566 -15.18 -20.34 -25.10
C LEU A 566 -14.62 -19.42 -26.18
N ILE A 567 -15.19 -18.24 -26.35
CA ILE A 567 -14.76 -17.23 -27.34
C ILE A 567 -14.29 -15.97 -26.62
N LEU A 568 -13.16 -15.42 -27.05
CA LEU A 568 -12.64 -14.13 -26.62
C LEU A 568 -12.71 -13.14 -27.78
N THR A 569 -13.19 -11.91 -27.52
CA THR A 569 -13.52 -10.95 -28.61
C THR A 569 -12.49 -9.82 -28.79
N LYS A 570 -11.60 -9.55 -27.83
CA LYS A 570 -10.49 -8.60 -27.96
C LYS A 570 -9.16 -9.25 -27.53
N PRO A 571 -8.02 -8.73 -28.00
CA PRO A 571 -6.71 -9.25 -27.62
C PRO A 571 -6.32 -8.89 -26.19
N LEU A 572 -5.49 -9.74 -25.56
CA LEU A 572 -4.88 -9.50 -24.25
C LEU A 572 -3.58 -8.70 -24.36
N GLY A 573 -3.18 -8.07 -23.24
CA GLY A 573 -1.89 -7.39 -23.09
C GLY A 573 -1.98 -5.88 -22.93
N VAL A 574 -3.19 -5.29 -22.83
CA VAL A 574 -3.32 -3.83 -22.66
C VAL A 574 -2.80 -3.35 -21.31
N GLY A 575 -2.85 -4.15 -20.25
CA GLY A 575 -2.30 -3.80 -18.94
C GLY A 575 -0.78 -3.68 -18.96
N ILE A 576 -0.11 -4.66 -19.55
CA ILE A 576 1.34 -4.64 -19.76
C ILE A 576 1.74 -3.44 -20.60
N LEU A 577 1.03 -3.18 -21.71
CA LEU A 577 1.33 -2.06 -22.60
C LEU A 577 1.04 -0.71 -21.96
N SER A 578 -0.02 -0.57 -21.17
CA SER A 578 -0.29 0.67 -20.42
C SER A 578 0.81 0.95 -19.37
N THR A 579 1.29 -0.09 -18.71
CA THR A 579 2.45 0.02 -17.81
C THR A 579 3.71 0.43 -18.56
N ALA A 580 3.95 -0.14 -19.73
CA ALA A 580 5.07 0.25 -20.59
C ALA A 580 4.94 1.69 -21.09
N ALA A 581 3.70 2.13 -21.44
CA ALA A 581 3.42 3.52 -21.82
C ALA A 581 3.76 4.51 -20.70
N LYS A 582 3.33 4.22 -19.47
CA LYS A 582 3.64 5.03 -18.27
C LYS A 582 5.15 5.12 -18.03
N ARG A 583 5.89 4.06 -18.33
CA ARG A 583 7.36 4.00 -18.24
C ARG A 583 8.08 4.65 -19.43
N GLY A 584 7.36 5.17 -20.41
CA GLY A 584 7.95 5.79 -21.61
C GLY A 584 8.56 4.80 -22.62
N LEU A 585 8.20 3.52 -22.53
CA LEU A 585 8.78 2.44 -23.36
C LEU A 585 8.03 2.23 -24.69
N LEU A 586 6.90 2.90 -24.92
CA LEU A 586 6.11 2.75 -26.15
C LEU A 586 6.22 3.98 -27.05
N ASP A 587 6.24 3.72 -28.36
CA ASP A 587 6.07 4.75 -29.36
C ASP A 587 4.61 5.25 -29.46
N GLU A 588 4.39 6.36 -30.13
CA GLU A 588 3.07 7.00 -30.27
C GLU A 588 2.08 6.14 -31.07
N VAL A 589 2.56 5.37 -32.03
CA VAL A 589 1.72 4.47 -32.83
C VAL A 589 1.12 3.38 -31.95
N THR A 590 1.94 2.75 -31.12
CA THR A 590 1.51 1.70 -30.19
C THR A 590 0.58 2.27 -29.09
N ARG A 591 0.88 3.46 -28.55
CA ARG A 591 -0.01 4.15 -27.59
C ARG A 591 -1.39 4.41 -28.17
N THR A 592 -1.45 4.94 -29.39
CA THR A 592 -2.72 5.19 -30.10
C THR A 592 -3.46 3.88 -30.38
N LYS A 593 -2.74 2.82 -30.77
CA LYS A 593 -3.32 1.49 -31.02
C LYS A 593 -4.03 0.94 -29.77
N ILE A 594 -3.38 0.95 -28.62
CA ILE A 594 -3.97 0.42 -27.38
C ILE A 594 -5.13 1.28 -26.89
N ALA A 595 -5.04 2.62 -27.00
CA ALA A 595 -6.13 3.50 -26.64
C ALA A 595 -7.40 3.22 -27.49
N LYS A 596 -7.24 2.98 -28.78
CA LYS A 596 -8.35 2.60 -29.68
C LYS A 596 -8.95 1.24 -29.32
N ILE A 597 -8.12 0.22 -29.01
CA ILE A 597 -8.59 -1.09 -28.59
C ILE A 597 -9.45 -0.96 -27.33
N MET A 598 -8.96 -0.24 -26.29
CA MET A 598 -9.68 -0.03 -25.04
C MET A 598 -10.97 0.80 -25.25
N ALA A 599 -10.95 1.80 -26.12
CA ALA A 599 -12.13 2.62 -26.41
C ALA A 599 -13.16 1.95 -27.35
N THR A 600 -12.89 0.77 -27.89
CA THR A 600 -13.83 0.04 -28.71
C THR A 600 -14.95 -0.56 -27.87
N LEU A 601 -16.23 -0.27 -28.21
CA LEU A 601 -17.39 -0.80 -27.52
C LEU A 601 -17.55 -2.31 -27.76
N ASN A 602 -17.98 -3.04 -26.74
CA ASN A 602 -18.38 -4.46 -26.87
C ASN A 602 -19.80 -4.65 -27.45
N ARG A 603 -20.42 -3.57 -27.93
CA ARG A 603 -21.79 -3.53 -28.45
C ARG A 603 -22.05 -4.56 -29.56
N GLN A 604 -21.18 -4.60 -30.59
CA GLN A 604 -21.37 -5.52 -31.73
C GLN A 604 -21.29 -6.98 -31.31
N ALA A 605 -20.36 -7.29 -30.40
CA ALA A 605 -20.24 -8.65 -29.85
C ALA A 605 -21.48 -9.02 -29.04
N ALA A 606 -22.01 -8.11 -28.23
CA ALA A 606 -23.21 -8.32 -27.43
C ALA A 606 -24.48 -8.52 -28.31
N GLU A 607 -24.67 -7.71 -29.35
CA GLU A 607 -25.80 -7.83 -30.26
C GLU A 607 -25.79 -9.19 -30.99
N LEU A 608 -24.61 -9.62 -31.48
CA LEU A 608 -24.49 -10.90 -32.19
C LEU A 608 -24.64 -12.11 -31.26
N MET A 609 -24.02 -12.09 -30.05
CA MET A 609 -24.18 -13.20 -29.09
C MET A 609 -25.62 -13.36 -28.63
N THR A 610 -26.37 -12.24 -28.46
CA THR A 610 -27.79 -12.26 -28.09
C THR A 610 -28.63 -12.84 -29.20
N GLN A 611 -28.35 -12.55 -30.49
CA GLN A 611 -29.08 -13.09 -31.65
C GLN A 611 -28.83 -14.60 -31.82
N ILE A 612 -27.60 -15.06 -31.65
CA ILE A 612 -27.23 -16.48 -31.82
C ILE A 612 -27.69 -17.32 -30.63
N GLY A 613 -27.68 -16.71 -29.43
CA GLY A 613 -28.00 -17.34 -28.16
C GLY A 613 -26.80 -18.03 -27.56
N VAL A 614 -26.39 -17.55 -26.40
CA VAL A 614 -25.23 -18.01 -25.63
C VAL A 614 -25.66 -18.50 -24.25
N ASN A 615 -24.81 -19.27 -23.58
CA ASN A 615 -25.11 -19.81 -22.26
C ASN A 615 -24.57 -18.91 -21.14
N ALA A 616 -23.37 -18.36 -21.30
CA ALA A 616 -22.76 -17.44 -20.31
C ALA A 616 -21.90 -16.38 -21.01
N CYS A 617 -21.72 -15.26 -20.35
CA CYS A 617 -20.82 -14.19 -20.80
C CYS A 617 -20.31 -13.40 -19.60
N THR A 618 -19.07 -12.86 -19.70
CA THR A 618 -18.51 -11.82 -18.86
C THR A 618 -17.55 -10.97 -19.69
N ASP A 619 -17.21 -9.78 -19.27
CA ASP A 619 -16.14 -9.01 -19.88
C ASP A 619 -14.80 -9.25 -19.17
N ILE A 620 -13.70 -9.04 -19.87
CA ILE A 620 -12.36 -9.23 -19.30
C ILE A 620 -11.79 -7.90 -18.86
N THR A 621 -11.73 -7.67 -17.55
CA THR A 621 -11.22 -6.44 -16.95
C THR A 621 -10.08 -6.69 -15.96
N GLY A 622 -10.13 -6.10 -14.78
CA GLY A 622 -9.02 -6.01 -13.84
C GLY A 622 -8.42 -7.33 -13.35
N PHE A 623 -9.20 -8.43 -13.36
CA PHE A 623 -8.73 -9.75 -12.92
C PHE A 623 -8.08 -10.59 -14.04
N GLY A 624 -8.05 -10.05 -15.26
CA GLY A 624 -7.47 -10.72 -16.43
C GLY A 624 -8.29 -11.93 -16.90
N LEU A 625 -7.84 -12.54 -17.99
CA LEU A 625 -8.56 -13.69 -18.56
C LEU A 625 -8.71 -14.83 -17.55
N LEU A 626 -7.65 -15.20 -16.84
CA LEU A 626 -7.70 -16.35 -15.91
C LEU A 626 -8.62 -16.08 -14.70
N GLY A 627 -8.66 -14.83 -14.20
CA GLY A 627 -9.53 -14.46 -13.09
C GLY A 627 -11.02 -14.57 -13.46
N HIS A 628 -11.42 -13.90 -14.54
CA HIS A 628 -12.82 -13.92 -14.99
C HIS A 628 -13.25 -15.33 -15.50
N LEU A 629 -12.34 -16.07 -16.12
CA LEU A 629 -12.61 -17.47 -16.51
C LEU A 629 -12.81 -18.35 -15.28
N TYR A 630 -12.05 -18.12 -14.19
CA TYR A 630 -12.25 -18.82 -12.92
C TYR A 630 -13.61 -18.49 -12.31
N GLU A 631 -14.01 -17.21 -12.29
CA GLU A 631 -15.34 -16.78 -11.82
C GLU A 631 -16.46 -17.47 -12.62
N MET A 632 -16.36 -17.47 -13.95
CA MET A 632 -17.31 -18.14 -14.82
C MET A 632 -17.36 -19.65 -14.56
N ALA A 633 -16.21 -20.31 -14.49
CA ALA A 633 -16.14 -21.77 -14.31
C ALA A 633 -16.62 -22.21 -12.92
N ALA A 634 -16.20 -21.50 -11.86
CA ALA A 634 -16.59 -21.80 -10.48
C ALA A 634 -18.09 -21.53 -10.25
N GLY A 635 -18.60 -20.39 -10.72
CA GLY A 635 -20.01 -20.02 -10.64
C GLY A 635 -20.91 -21.00 -11.38
N SER A 636 -20.48 -21.48 -12.55
CA SER A 636 -21.19 -22.49 -13.35
C SER A 636 -20.98 -23.92 -12.87
N ARG A 637 -20.06 -24.17 -11.91
CA ARG A 637 -19.66 -25.50 -11.43
C ARG A 637 -19.14 -26.43 -12.53
N VAL A 638 -18.29 -25.89 -13.39
CA VAL A 638 -17.68 -26.61 -14.51
C VAL A 638 -16.16 -26.47 -14.48
N ASP A 639 -15.45 -27.38 -15.16
CA ASP A 639 -14.03 -27.27 -15.43
C ASP A 639 -13.83 -26.90 -16.91
N VAL A 640 -12.73 -26.21 -17.22
CA VAL A 640 -12.46 -25.67 -18.56
C VAL A 640 -11.05 -25.98 -19.02
N SER A 641 -10.84 -26.07 -20.33
CA SER A 641 -9.51 -26.12 -20.97
C SER A 641 -9.39 -25.01 -21.99
N ILE A 642 -8.27 -24.26 -21.96
CA ILE A 642 -7.95 -23.19 -22.91
C ILE A 642 -6.62 -23.48 -23.61
N ASN A 643 -6.52 -23.07 -24.88
CA ASN A 643 -5.33 -23.22 -25.72
C ASN A 643 -4.66 -21.87 -25.92
N VAL A 644 -3.40 -21.75 -25.48
CA VAL A 644 -2.64 -20.51 -25.56
C VAL A 644 -2.42 -20.02 -26.98
N SER A 645 -2.22 -20.96 -27.92
CA SER A 645 -1.99 -20.59 -29.34
C SER A 645 -3.22 -19.99 -30.00
N ALA A 646 -4.41 -20.24 -29.47
CA ALA A 646 -5.67 -19.69 -29.97
C ALA A 646 -6.06 -18.34 -29.34
N ILE A 647 -5.40 -17.94 -28.25
CA ILE A 647 -5.70 -16.69 -27.54
C ILE A 647 -5.07 -15.51 -28.28
N PRO A 648 -5.86 -14.51 -28.69
CA PRO A 648 -5.33 -13.31 -29.31
C PRO A 648 -4.53 -12.48 -28.27
N ILE A 649 -3.24 -12.30 -28.50
CA ILE A 649 -2.33 -11.54 -27.64
C ILE A 649 -1.61 -10.50 -28.48
N LEU A 650 -1.55 -9.26 -27.98
CA LEU A 650 -0.79 -8.18 -28.62
C LEU A 650 0.70 -8.56 -28.65
N LYS A 651 1.31 -8.50 -29.83
CA LYS A 651 2.71 -8.90 -30.05
C LYS A 651 3.64 -8.13 -29.13
N GLU A 652 3.45 -6.84 -29.05
CA GLU A 652 4.28 -5.94 -28.23
C GLU A 652 4.18 -6.26 -26.73
N ALA A 653 3.01 -6.73 -26.24
CA ALA A 653 2.84 -7.17 -24.87
C ALA A 653 3.60 -8.47 -24.59
N ARG A 654 3.63 -9.39 -25.55
CA ARG A 654 4.38 -10.65 -25.43
C ARG A 654 5.88 -10.41 -25.27
N ASP A 655 6.43 -9.49 -26.05
CA ASP A 655 7.84 -9.13 -25.99
C ASP A 655 8.19 -8.48 -24.65
N LEU A 656 7.34 -7.57 -24.15
CA LEU A 656 7.54 -6.87 -22.88
C LEU A 656 7.35 -7.76 -21.66
N ALA A 657 6.40 -8.69 -21.68
CA ALA A 657 6.23 -9.66 -20.58
C ALA A 657 7.49 -10.51 -20.39
N GLY A 658 8.17 -10.87 -21.49
CA GLY A 658 9.45 -11.58 -21.47
C GLY A 658 10.60 -10.81 -20.81
N THR A 659 10.51 -9.47 -20.80
CA THR A 659 11.50 -8.58 -20.17
C THR A 659 11.10 -8.14 -18.75
N GLY A 660 9.97 -8.61 -18.22
CA GLY A 660 9.51 -8.31 -16.85
C GLY A 660 8.74 -6.99 -16.72
N VAL A 661 8.30 -6.37 -17.82
CA VAL A 661 7.42 -5.20 -17.78
C VAL A 661 5.98 -5.68 -17.56
N VAL A 662 5.56 -5.80 -16.30
CA VAL A 662 4.25 -6.34 -15.91
C VAL A 662 3.64 -5.47 -14.81
N PRO A 663 2.32 -5.17 -14.83
CA PRO A 663 1.64 -4.49 -13.72
C PRO A 663 1.67 -5.31 -12.43
N GLY A 664 1.73 -4.65 -11.27
CA GLY A 664 1.61 -5.33 -9.97
C GLY A 664 0.28 -6.09 -9.81
N GLY A 665 -0.82 -5.57 -10.36
CA GLY A 665 -2.12 -6.23 -10.40
C GLY A 665 -2.08 -7.58 -11.10
N THR A 666 -1.35 -7.70 -12.21
CA THR A 666 -1.17 -8.94 -12.97
C THR A 666 -0.49 -10.04 -12.15
N ILE A 667 0.52 -9.67 -11.35
CA ILE A 667 1.21 -10.62 -10.45
C ILE A 667 0.24 -11.13 -9.38
N ASN A 668 -0.55 -10.22 -8.80
CA ASN A 668 -1.55 -10.56 -7.79
C ASN A 668 -2.65 -11.46 -8.38
N ASN A 669 -3.13 -11.16 -9.59
CA ASN A 669 -4.12 -11.97 -10.30
C ASN A 669 -3.62 -13.40 -10.50
N LEU A 670 -2.37 -13.55 -10.98
CA LEU A 670 -1.79 -14.88 -11.19
C LEU A 670 -1.67 -15.66 -9.88
N ALA A 671 -1.21 -15.01 -8.80
CA ALA A 671 -1.11 -15.64 -7.47
C ALA A 671 -2.49 -16.05 -6.92
N TYR A 672 -3.55 -15.28 -7.21
CA TYR A 672 -4.92 -15.59 -6.81
C TYR A 672 -5.44 -16.85 -7.49
N VAL A 673 -5.23 -17.00 -8.80
CA VAL A 673 -5.77 -18.12 -9.57
C VAL A 673 -4.86 -19.36 -9.58
N GLU A 674 -3.60 -19.24 -9.17
CA GLU A 674 -2.60 -20.34 -9.20
C GLU A 674 -3.11 -21.65 -8.57
N PRO A 675 -3.90 -21.68 -7.47
CA PRO A 675 -4.44 -22.93 -6.92
C PRO A 675 -5.47 -23.65 -7.80
N TYR A 676 -6.05 -22.93 -8.75
CA TYR A 676 -7.16 -23.40 -9.59
C TYR A 676 -6.73 -23.66 -11.04
N VAL A 677 -5.51 -23.26 -11.42
CA VAL A 677 -5.00 -23.35 -12.80
C VAL A 677 -3.89 -24.38 -12.91
N ALA A 678 -4.05 -25.32 -13.83
CA ALA A 678 -3.02 -26.28 -14.20
C ALA A 678 -2.39 -25.85 -15.54
N PHE A 679 -1.14 -25.42 -15.51
CA PHE A 679 -0.38 -25.07 -16.71
C PHE A 679 0.38 -26.27 -17.24
N ALA A 680 0.35 -26.51 -18.56
CA ALA A 680 1.27 -27.43 -19.19
C ALA A 680 2.73 -27.01 -18.96
N ASN A 681 3.65 -27.97 -18.85
CA ASN A 681 5.06 -27.71 -18.55
C ASN A 681 5.78 -26.83 -19.58
N SER A 682 5.26 -26.73 -20.80
CA SER A 682 5.78 -25.89 -21.88
C SER A 682 5.42 -24.40 -21.71
N ILE A 683 4.43 -24.07 -20.87
CA ILE A 683 3.94 -22.69 -20.70
C ILE A 683 4.90 -21.87 -19.84
N SER A 684 5.56 -20.90 -20.48
CA SER A 684 6.50 -20.01 -19.81
C SER A 684 5.84 -19.11 -18.75
N ARG A 685 6.60 -18.65 -17.75
CA ARG A 685 6.11 -17.70 -16.75
C ARG A 685 5.61 -16.40 -17.38
N ALA A 686 6.27 -15.91 -18.44
CA ALA A 686 5.82 -14.73 -19.19
C ALA A 686 4.43 -14.94 -19.80
N THR A 687 4.16 -16.12 -20.35
CA THR A 687 2.83 -16.48 -20.87
C THR A 687 1.78 -16.57 -19.75
N GLN A 688 2.13 -17.16 -18.60
CA GLN A 688 1.24 -17.20 -17.42
C GLN A 688 0.84 -15.78 -16.98
N LEU A 689 1.79 -14.84 -16.94
CA LEU A 689 1.55 -13.44 -16.62
C LEU A 689 0.67 -12.75 -17.67
N LEU A 690 0.87 -13.02 -18.97
CA LEU A 690 0.00 -12.49 -20.03
C LEU A 690 -1.46 -12.92 -19.90
N LEU A 691 -1.70 -14.18 -19.53
CA LEU A 691 -3.04 -14.70 -19.31
C LEU A 691 -3.73 -14.13 -18.06
N ALA A 692 -2.95 -13.71 -17.07
CA ALA A 692 -3.43 -13.03 -15.86
C ALA A 692 -3.36 -11.51 -15.96
N ASP A 693 -2.95 -10.94 -17.13
CA ASP A 693 -2.76 -9.50 -17.31
C ASP A 693 -4.06 -8.73 -17.08
N ALA A 694 -4.01 -7.76 -16.14
CA ALA A 694 -5.14 -6.90 -15.82
C ALA A 694 -5.54 -6.08 -17.05
N GLN A 695 -6.72 -6.31 -17.60
CA GLN A 695 -7.23 -5.58 -18.75
C GLN A 695 -8.03 -4.35 -18.30
N THR A 696 -8.08 -3.32 -19.13
CA THR A 696 -9.01 -2.20 -19.02
C THR A 696 -9.83 -2.16 -20.30
N SER A 697 -11.16 -2.21 -20.16
CA SER A 697 -12.09 -2.28 -21.29
C SER A 697 -11.74 -3.40 -22.29
N GLY A 698 -11.53 -4.60 -21.78
CA GLY A 698 -11.21 -5.77 -22.59
C GLY A 698 -12.40 -6.30 -23.39
N GLY A 699 -12.23 -7.48 -23.98
CA GLY A 699 -13.26 -8.14 -24.76
C GLY A 699 -14.24 -8.94 -23.90
N LEU A 700 -15.30 -9.44 -24.54
CA LEU A 700 -16.20 -10.41 -23.93
C LEU A 700 -15.60 -11.82 -23.98
N LEU A 701 -15.77 -12.56 -22.88
CA LEU A 701 -15.58 -14.00 -22.81
C LEU A 701 -16.95 -14.68 -22.87
N ILE A 702 -17.21 -15.37 -23.95
CA ILE A 702 -18.54 -15.90 -24.28
C ILE A 702 -18.48 -17.44 -24.25
N SER A 703 -19.42 -18.07 -23.53
CA SER A 703 -19.65 -19.52 -23.50
C SER A 703 -20.93 -19.87 -24.25
N LEU A 704 -20.81 -20.76 -25.25
CA LEU A 704 -21.95 -21.15 -26.07
C LEU A 704 -21.77 -22.58 -26.63
N PRO A 705 -22.87 -23.25 -27.06
CA PRO A 705 -22.79 -24.55 -27.67
C PRO A 705 -21.80 -24.61 -28.85
N VAL A 706 -20.89 -25.62 -28.86
CA VAL A 706 -19.79 -25.73 -29.83
C VAL A 706 -20.25 -25.65 -31.28
N ASN A 707 -21.43 -26.16 -31.58
CA ASN A 707 -22.00 -26.15 -32.94
C ASN A 707 -22.41 -24.76 -33.46
N ARG A 708 -22.41 -23.73 -32.60
CA ARG A 708 -22.68 -22.34 -32.95
C ARG A 708 -21.44 -21.47 -32.91
N ALA A 709 -20.33 -21.96 -32.37
CA ALA A 709 -19.14 -21.18 -32.09
C ALA A 709 -18.49 -20.59 -33.36
N GLU A 710 -18.31 -21.40 -34.39
CA GLU A 710 -17.73 -20.95 -35.67
C GLU A 710 -18.64 -19.87 -36.32
N THR A 711 -19.96 -20.08 -36.32
CA THR A 711 -20.91 -19.10 -36.85
C THR A 711 -20.82 -17.77 -36.13
N LEU A 712 -20.69 -17.78 -34.80
CA LEU A 712 -20.52 -16.54 -34.04
C LEU A 712 -19.20 -15.86 -34.38
N VAL A 713 -18.09 -16.57 -34.43
CA VAL A 713 -16.76 -16.01 -34.75
C VAL A 713 -16.72 -15.41 -36.16
N GLU A 714 -17.29 -16.11 -37.15
CA GLU A 714 -17.40 -15.59 -38.53
C GLU A 714 -18.25 -14.31 -38.59
N SER A 715 -19.37 -14.29 -37.88
CA SER A 715 -20.26 -13.11 -37.81
C SER A 715 -19.56 -11.94 -37.11
N LEU A 716 -18.83 -12.18 -36.02
CA LEU A 716 -18.05 -11.17 -35.31
C LEU A 716 -16.97 -10.57 -36.20
N LYS A 717 -16.20 -11.39 -36.92
CA LYS A 717 -15.18 -10.94 -37.86
C LYS A 717 -15.77 -10.14 -39.03
N ALA A 718 -16.90 -10.57 -39.55
CA ALA A 718 -17.60 -9.85 -40.62
C ALA A 718 -18.11 -8.47 -40.19
N GLN A 719 -18.40 -8.27 -38.91
CA GLN A 719 -18.83 -7.00 -38.30
C GLN A 719 -17.66 -6.18 -37.70
N GLY A 720 -16.40 -6.57 -37.98
CA GLY A 720 -15.21 -5.78 -37.60
C GLY A 720 -14.58 -6.17 -36.27
N VAL A 721 -15.06 -7.21 -35.57
CA VAL A 721 -14.42 -7.80 -34.38
C VAL A 721 -13.38 -8.82 -34.86
N SER A 722 -12.29 -8.33 -35.46
CA SER A 722 -11.30 -9.14 -36.21
C SER A 722 -10.56 -10.16 -35.33
N GLU A 723 -10.36 -9.83 -34.05
CA GLU A 723 -9.58 -10.64 -33.10
C GLU A 723 -10.41 -11.73 -32.42
N ALA A 724 -11.71 -11.85 -32.72
CA ALA A 724 -12.56 -12.88 -32.13
C ALA A 724 -12.04 -14.28 -32.44
N SER A 725 -11.86 -15.10 -31.39
CA SER A 725 -11.26 -16.43 -31.49
C SER A 725 -11.89 -17.43 -30.51
N ILE A 726 -12.03 -18.69 -30.91
CA ILE A 726 -12.37 -19.79 -30.00
C ILE A 726 -11.08 -20.14 -29.24
N ILE A 727 -11.08 -19.90 -27.94
CA ILE A 727 -9.88 -20.06 -27.09
C ILE A 727 -9.88 -21.33 -26.26
N GLY A 728 -11.01 -22.05 -26.19
CA GLY A 728 -11.10 -23.24 -25.34
C GLY A 728 -12.50 -23.86 -25.33
N ILE A 729 -12.70 -24.74 -24.36
CA ILE A 729 -13.92 -25.55 -24.20
C ILE A 729 -14.21 -25.78 -22.71
N VAL A 730 -15.49 -25.86 -22.36
CA VAL A 730 -15.97 -26.36 -21.07
C VAL A 730 -15.91 -27.88 -21.08
N THR A 731 -15.04 -28.46 -20.28
CA THR A 731 -14.71 -29.91 -20.37
C THR A 731 -15.73 -30.81 -19.66
N GLY A 732 -16.37 -30.30 -18.60
CA GLY A 732 -17.35 -31.08 -17.84
C GLY A 732 -17.80 -30.39 -16.56
N VAL A 733 -18.64 -31.11 -15.81
CA VAL A 733 -19.01 -30.65 -14.44
C VAL A 733 -17.76 -30.71 -13.54
N GLY A 734 -17.52 -29.68 -12.76
CA GLY A 734 -16.31 -29.54 -11.96
C GLY A 734 -16.38 -28.53 -10.84
N THR A 735 -15.23 -28.02 -10.44
CA THR A 735 -15.06 -27.09 -9.32
C THR A 735 -14.41 -25.76 -9.72
N GLY A 736 -14.40 -25.45 -11.02
CA GLY A 736 -13.77 -24.24 -11.55
C GLY A 736 -12.31 -24.44 -11.94
N ARG A 737 -11.83 -25.66 -12.16
CA ARG A 737 -10.44 -25.89 -12.58
C ARG A 737 -10.22 -25.47 -14.03
N ILE A 738 -9.09 -24.81 -14.26
CA ILE A 738 -8.67 -24.35 -15.58
C ILE A 738 -7.44 -25.14 -16.00
N ASN A 739 -7.50 -25.84 -17.13
CA ASN A 739 -6.34 -26.43 -17.77
C ASN A 739 -5.84 -25.49 -18.88
N VAL A 740 -4.55 -25.16 -18.87
CA VAL A 740 -3.92 -24.30 -19.88
C VAL A 740 -2.99 -25.14 -20.71
N GLU A 741 -3.33 -25.32 -21.99
CA GLU A 741 -2.60 -26.09 -22.97
C GLU A 741 -1.90 -25.18 -23.97
N GLU A 742 -0.92 -25.70 -24.75
CA GLU A 742 -0.13 -24.94 -25.71
C GLU A 742 -0.89 -24.56 -26.98
#